data_00cafc170a71c657c9d0744fc2eeb59d
#
_entry.id   00cafc170a71c657c9d0744fc2eeb59d
#
_cell.length_a   1.000
_cell.length_b   1.000
_cell.length_c   1.000
_cell.angle_alpha   90.00
_cell.angle_beta   90.00
_cell.angle_gamma   90.00
#
_symmetry.space_group_name_H-M   'P 1'
#
loop_
_entity.id
_entity.type
_entity.pdbx_description
1 polymer ?
#
loop_
_entity_poly.entity_id
_entity_poly.type
_entity_poly.pdbx_seq_one_letter_code
_entity_poly.pdbx_strand_id
1 'polypeptide(L)'
;MYICLPPDTPRIQLRLAGDKRKHNEGRVEVFYDGEWGTVCDDDFSIHSAQVVCRELGYLEAVSWSPSSKYGKGEGRIWFDNVQCTGKEKTLALCMSNGIGVSDCKHTEDVGVVCSDKRIPGFKFINTMANNVESLNIQVEDVRIRAILSSYRKRVPVTEGYVEVKDGGKWKQICDAEWTKHNSRVICGMFGFPGERKMFARRRKPNYWDYSVNCTGNEAHLSSCKLGHAVAAKANSTCGGGTPVVVSCVPGRAFSPTPMTGFRKAFRQEQPLVRLRGGAIIGEGRVEVLKNGEWGTICDDNWSLLSATVVCRELGFGSAKEALSGGRLGQGMGPVHMNEVKCSGFEKSVTECFFNKESLGCSHEEDAAVTCNVPAMGFQERLRLSGGRNPYEGRVEALVERNGSLVWGTVCSDGWGTMEAMVVCRQLGLGFASNAFQETWYWPGEVSADPVVMSGVRCSGTEMSLSHCLHHGAHLTCPKGGGRNAAGVSCSETAPDLVLSPQVVEQTTYMEDRPMFMLQCAYEENCLSTTSSKTPANSYRRLLRFSSQIHNNGQSDFRPKAGRHSWVWHDCHRHYHSMEVFTHYDLLSLNGTKVAEGHKASFCLEDTDCEEGIEKRYECANFGEQGITVGCWDTYRHDIDCQWIDITDIKPGDYIFQVFINPNYEVPESDYSNNLMKCRCRYDGHRIWMYSCHNGGSLSTETEESFPGLLNNQVTHR
;
A
#
# COMPACT_ATOMS: atom_id res chain seq x y z
N MET A 1 -1.07 -25.25 -4.56
CA MET A 1 -1.11 -26.71 -4.22
C MET A 1 -2.03 -26.87 -3.03
N TYR A 2 -3.29 -27.27 -3.23
CA TYR A 2 -4.26 -27.48 -2.14
C TYR A 2 -3.83 -28.69 -1.33
N ILE A 3 -3.60 -28.49 -0.04
CA ILE A 3 -3.19 -29.53 0.88
C ILE A 3 -4.48 -30.01 1.57
N CYS A 4 -5.04 -31.15 1.12
CA CYS A 4 -6.09 -31.83 1.89
C CYS A 4 -5.46 -32.45 3.15
N LEU A 5 -5.93 -32.00 4.32
CA LEU A 5 -5.71 -32.68 5.60
C LEU A 5 -6.68 -33.87 5.71
N PRO A 6 -6.34 -34.90 6.49
CA PRO A 6 -7.30 -35.97 6.82
C PRO A 6 -8.59 -35.40 7.43
N PRO A 7 -9.75 -35.99 7.17
CA PRO A 7 -11.04 -35.43 7.57
C PRO A 7 -11.25 -35.21 9.09
N ASP A 8 -10.46 -35.85 9.94
CA ASP A 8 -10.57 -35.75 11.40
C ASP A 8 -9.44 -34.92 12.05
N THR A 9 -8.65 -34.16 11.28
CA THR A 9 -7.58 -33.35 11.87
C THR A 9 -8.16 -32.13 12.58
N PRO A 10 -7.87 -31.91 13.88
CA PRO A 10 -8.31 -30.71 14.60
C PRO A 10 -7.75 -29.45 13.92
N ARG A 11 -8.60 -28.46 13.74
CA ARG A 11 -8.18 -27.17 13.16
C ARG A 11 -7.69 -26.26 14.27
N ILE A 12 -6.43 -25.91 14.19
CA ILE A 12 -5.76 -24.99 15.09
C ILE A 12 -5.23 -23.76 14.33
N GLN A 13 -4.97 -22.68 15.06
CA GLN A 13 -4.17 -21.56 14.59
C GLN A 13 -2.97 -21.39 15.50
N LEU A 14 -1.84 -20.99 14.94
CA LEU A 14 -0.63 -20.69 15.71
C LEU A 14 -0.29 -19.20 15.64
N ARG A 15 0.31 -18.70 16.73
CA ARG A 15 0.95 -17.40 16.78
C ARG A 15 2.20 -17.45 17.67
N LEU A 16 3.09 -16.47 17.49
CA LEU A 16 4.19 -16.20 18.41
C LEU A 16 3.79 -15.04 19.32
N ALA A 17 3.96 -15.22 20.63
CA ALA A 17 3.55 -14.25 21.63
C ALA A 17 4.65 -14.07 22.71
N GLY A 18 4.48 -13.11 23.61
CA GLY A 18 5.35 -12.88 24.75
C GLY A 18 6.00 -11.49 24.76
N ASP A 19 6.43 -11.04 25.94
CA ASP A 19 6.94 -9.68 26.19
C ASP A 19 8.28 -9.36 25.50
N LYS A 20 9.03 -10.40 25.11
CA LYS A 20 10.35 -10.30 24.48
C LYS A 20 10.39 -10.95 23.12
N ARG A 21 9.24 -11.09 22.48
CA ARG A 21 9.14 -11.67 21.13
C ARG A 21 9.71 -10.72 20.08
N LYS A 22 10.14 -11.29 18.95
CA LYS A 22 10.33 -10.60 17.68
C LYS A 22 9.38 -11.21 16.66
N HIS A 23 9.36 -10.67 15.44
CA HIS A 23 8.50 -11.15 14.36
C HIS A 23 8.66 -12.66 14.08
N ASN A 24 9.86 -13.21 14.25
CA ASN A 24 10.23 -14.60 13.99
C ASN A 24 10.51 -15.42 15.24
N GLU A 25 10.38 -14.85 16.45
CA GLU A 25 10.59 -15.58 17.69
C GLU A 25 9.58 -15.21 18.76
N GLY A 26 9.20 -16.18 19.60
CA GLY A 26 8.22 -15.96 20.66
C GLY A 26 7.75 -17.25 21.29
N ARG A 27 6.87 -17.12 22.33
CA ARG A 27 6.11 -18.24 22.90
C ARG A 27 5.11 -18.75 21.88
N VAL A 28 5.04 -20.07 21.73
CA VAL A 28 4.05 -20.70 20.85
C VAL A 28 2.68 -20.67 21.51
N GLU A 29 1.73 -20.03 20.86
CA GLU A 29 0.31 -20.06 21.28
C GLU A 29 -0.55 -20.70 20.21
N VAL A 30 -1.56 -21.44 20.66
CA VAL A 30 -2.48 -22.19 19.84
C VAL A 30 -3.90 -21.70 20.10
N PHE A 31 -4.62 -21.38 19.04
CA PHE A 31 -6.07 -21.12 19.09
C PHE A 31 -6.83 -22.41 18.78
N TYR A 32 -7.65 -22.85 19.72
CA TYR A 32 -8.50 -24.00 19.59
C TYR A 32 -9.78 -23.79 20.42
N ASP A 33 -10.91 -24.29 19.95
CA ASP A 33 -12.24 -24.20 20.60
C ASP A 33 -12.64 -22.78 21.06
N GLY A 34 -12.20 -21.76 20.33
CA GLY A 34 -12.57 -20.36 20.60
C GLY A 34 -11.62 -19.61 21.56
N GLU A 35 -10.59 -20.25 22.08
CA GLU A 35 -9.67 -19.68 23.07
C GLU A 35 -8.20 -19.83 22.64
N TRP A 36 -7.37 -18.84 22.97
CA TRP A 36 -5.91 -18.94 22.89
C TRP A 36 -5.37 -19.64 24.13
N GLY A 37 -4.36 -20.48 23.94
CA GLY A 37 -3.63 -21.15 25.00
C GLY A 37 -2.23 -21.52 24.54
N THR A 38 -1.44 -22.19 25.38
CA THR A 38 -0.02 -22.43 25.17
C THR A 38 0.29 -23.89 24.79
N VAL A 39 1.56 -24.12 24.56
CA VAL A 39 2.18 -25.44 24.33
C VAL A 39 3.23 -25.65 25.38
N CYS A 40 3.22 -26.82 26.02
CA CYS A 40 4.24 -27.23 26.99
C CYS A 40 5.58 -27.54 26.29
N ASP A 41 6.68 -27.38 27.04
CA ASP A 41 8.03 -27.67 26.53
C ASP A 41 8.45 -29.13 26.72
N ASP A 42 7.64 -29.96 27.39
CA ASP A 42 7.89 -31.38 27.59
C ASP A 42 7.91 -32.13 26.26
N ASP A 43 8.98 -32.92 26.05
CA ASP A 43 9.26 -33.66 24.79
C ASP A 43 9.34 -32.78 23.54
N PHE A 44 9.28 -31.46 23.66
CA PHE A 44 9.38 -30.55 22.53
C PHE A 44 10.79 -30.54 21.96
N SER A 45 10.92 -30.56 20.65
CA SER A 45 12.21 -30.68 19.96
C SER A 45 12.34 -29.67 18.82
N ILE A 46 13.55 -29.59 18.23
CA ILE A 46 13.76 -28.79 17.02
C ILE A 46 12.87 -29.26 15.85
N HIS A 47 12.47 -30.51 15.80
CA HIS A 47 11.54 -31.02 14.80
C HIS A 47 10.13 -30.49 15.02
N SER A 48 9.70 -30.34 16.29
CA SER A 48 8.43 -29.73 16.64
C SER A 48 8.46 -28.23 16.32
N ALA A 49 9.55 -27.53 16.63
CA ALA A 49 9.77 -26.14 16.23
C ALA A 49 9.73 -25.97 14.70
N GLN A 50 10.30 -26.92 13.94
CA GLN A 50 10.27 -26.90 12.47
C GLN A 50 8.83 -26.95 11.91
N VAL A 51 7.95 -27.72 12.54
CA VAL A 51 6.53 -27.79 12.17
C VAL A 51 5.84 -26.48 12.48
N VAL A 52 6.05 -25.93 13.69
CA VAL A 52 5.49 -24.63 14.11
C VAL A 52 5.93 -23.52 13.16
N CYS A 53 7.23 -23.38 12.89
CA CYS A 53 7.75 -22.33 12.02
C CYS A 53 7.19 -22.43 10.60
N ARG A 54 7.08 -23.63 10.03
CA ARG A 54 6.48 -23.80 8.70
C ARG A 54 4.99 -23.53 8.68
N GLU A 55 4.25 -23.90 9.71
CA GLU A 55 2.83 -23.55 9.84
C GLU A 55 2.61 -22.06 9.97
N LEU A 56 3.57 -21.33 10.56
CA LEU A 56 3.63 -19.86 10.62
C LEU A 56 4.17 -19.21 9.33
N GLY A 57 4.54 -20.00 8.32
CA GLY A 57 5.00 -19.52 7.01
C GLY A 57 6.48 -19.21 6.89
N TYR A 58 7.29 -19.58 7.88
CA TYR A 58 8.74 -19.50 7.82
C TYR A 58 9.36 -20.74 7.18
N LEU A 59 10.54 -20.58 6.59
CA LEU A 59 11.19 -21.66 5.85
C LEU A 59 11.65 -22.79 6.79
N GLU A 60 12.21 -22.44 7.95
CA GLU A 60 12.79 -23.37 8.90
C GLU A 60 12.82 -22.81 10.33
N ALA A 61 13.01 -23.69 11.31
CA ALA A 61 13.29 -23.31 12.69
C ALA A 61 14.81 -23.19 12.90
N VAL A 62 15.22 -22.12 13.57
CA VAL A 62 16.61 -21.89 13.98
C VAL A 62 16.88 -22.52 15.34
N SER A 63 15.97 -22.34 16.29
CA SER A 63 16.07 -22.90 17.64
C SER A 63 14.71 -22.94 18.34
N TRP A 64 14.66 -23.53 19.52
CA TRP A 64 13.53 -23.48 20.42
C TRP A 64 14.02 -23.22 21.85
N SER A 65 13.11 -22.86 22.75
CA SER A 65 13.47 -22.47 24.12
C SER A 65 12.45 -23.00 25.11
N PRO A 66 12.86 -23.69 26.17
CA PRO A 66 11.97 -24.12 27.24
C PRO A 66 11.78 -23.03 28.30
N SER A 67 10.99 -23.37 29.31
CA SER A 67 10.86 -22.65 30.58
C SER A 67 10.42 -21.19 30.44
N SER A 68 9.44 -20.96 29.55
CA SER A 68 8.78 -19.66 29.38
C SER A 68 9.76 -18.51 29.11
N LYS A 69 10.78 -18.70 28.30
CA LYS A 69 11.77 -17.67 27.94
C LYS A 69 11.13 -16.37 27.47
N TYR A 70 9.99 -16.44 26.77
CA TYR A 70 9.25 -15.30 26.25
C TYR A 70 8.08 -14.84 27.16
N GLY A 71 8.15 -15.13 28.44
CA GLY A 71 7.10 -14.85 29.41
C GLY A 71 6.08 -15.98 29.51
N LYS A 72 5.31 -15.98 30.62
CA LYS A 72 4.25 -16.95 30.88
C LYS A 72 3.00 -16.61 30.06
N GLY A 73 2.36 -17.61 29.49
CA GLY A 73 1.07 -17.43 28.84
C GLY A 73 -0.09 -17.43 29.83
N GLU A 74 -1.28 -17.33 29.26
CA GLU A 74 -2.56 -17.38 30.00
C GLU A 74 -3.50 -18.39 29.31
N GLY A 75 -4.52 -18.83 30.04
CA GLY A 75 -5.53 -19.74 29.52
C GLY A 75 -5.18 -21.21 29.69
N ARG A 76 -5.52 -22.04 28.70
CA ARG A 76 -5.24 -23.47 28.71
C ARG A 76 -3.91 -23.80 28.06
N ILE A 77 -3.29 -24.89 28.51
CA ILE A 77 -2.19 -25.52 27.78
C ILE A 77 -2.85 -26.56 26.85
N TRP A 78 -2.84 -26.26 25.55
CA TRP A 78 -3.53 -27.06 24.55
C TRP A 78 -2.77 -28.31 24.12
N PHE A 79 -1.43 -28.22 24.10
CA PHE A 79 -0.58 -29.35 23.69
C PHE A 79 0.51 -29.58 24.73
N ASP A 80 0.75 -30.85 24.99
CA ASP A 80 1.73 -31.34 25.92
C ASP A 80 2.39 -32.62 25.37
N ASN A 81 3.66 -32.86 25.70
CA ASN A 81 4.47 -33.98 25.21
C ASN A 81 4.49 -34.05 23.67
N VAL A 82 4.76 -32.91 23.02
CA VAL A 82 4.68 -32.77 21.56
C VAL A 82 5.89 -33.35 20.86
N GLN A 83 5.68 -34.43 20.14
CA GLN A 83 6.70 -35.11 19.36
C GLN A 83 6.36 -35.08 17.87
N CYS A 84 7.13 -34.32 17.08
CA CYS A 84 7.00 -34.24 15.64
C CYS A 84 8.21 -34.87 14.95
N THR A 85 8.01 -35.35 13.73
CA THR A 85 9.09 -35.81 12.84
C THR A 85 9.73 -34.67 12.07
N GLY A 86 9.14 -33.48 12.14
CA GLY A 86 9.54 -32.29 11.36
C GLY A 86 8.97 -32.24 9.95
N LYS A 87 8.11 -33.18 9.54
CA LYS A 87 7.49 -33.24 8.20
C LYS A 87 5.99 -33.01 8.21
N GLU A 88 5.38 -32.98 9.38
CA GLU A 88 3.95 -32.71 9.57
C GLU A 88 3.59 -31.32 9.02
N LYS A 89 2.36 -31.23 8.53
CA LYS A 89 1.85 -29.99 7.94
C LYS A 89 1.30 -29.02 8.96
N THR A 90 0.93 -29.50 10.13
CA THR A 90 0.39 -28.73 11.25
C THR A 90 0.78 -29.42 12.55
N LEU A 91 0.93 -28.63 13.63
CA LEU A 91 1.22 -29.12 14.97
C LEU A 91 0.17 -30.13 15.45
N ALA A 92 -1.07 -29.98 15.02
CA ALA A 92 -2.17 -30.89 15.35
C ALA A 92 -1.99 -32.33 14.82
N LEU A 93 -1.06 -32.56 13.92
CA LEU A 93 -0.72 -33.90 13.38
C LEU A 93 0.47 -34.54 14.10
N CYS A 94 1.13 -33.83 15.01
CA CYS A 94 2.19 -34.40 15.83
C CYS A 94 1.62 -35.28 16.94
N MET A 95 2.41 -36.20 17.44
CA MET A 95 2.03 -36.99 18.63
C MET A 95 2.02 -36.04 19.84
N SER A 96 1.02 -36.20 20.69
CA SER A 96 0.86 -35.47 21.95
C SER A 96 -0.05 -36.24 22.91
N ASN A 97 -0.18 -35.81 24.15
CA ASN A 97 -1.10 -36.38 25.13
C ASN A 97 -2.58 -36.19 24.78
N GLY A 98 -2.87 -35.48 23.70
CA GLY A 98 -4.23 -35.07 23.30
C GLY A 98 -4.49 -33.60 23.62
N ILE A 99 -5.39 -32.97 22.84
CA ILE A 99 -5.66 -31.54 22.97
C ILE A 99 -6.33 -31.22 24.33
N GLY A 100 -5.72 -30.30 25.08
CA GLY A 100 -6.19 -29.86 26.38
C GLY A 100 -5.90 -30.83 27.53
N VAL A 101 -5.07 -31.85 27.28
CA VAL A 101 -4.56 -32.79 28.30
C VAL A 101 -3.13 -32.43 28.63
N SER A 102 -2.90 -31.82 29.78
CA SER A 102 -1.58 -31.38 30.22
C SER A 102 -1.47 -31.36 31.74
N ASP A 103 -0.30 -31.68 32.28
CA ASP A 103 0.04 -31.53 33.70
C ASP A 103 1.07 -30.40 33.90
N CYS A 104 1.46 -29.70 32.83
CA CYS A 104 2.37 -28.57 32.83
C CYS A 104 1.77 -27.31 33.48
N LYS A 105 2.63 -26.39 33.80
CA LYS A 105 2.30 -25.02 34.23
C LYS A 105 2.82 -24.03 33.20
N HIS A 106 2.30 -22.79 33.18
CA HIS A 106 2.81 -21.74 32.29
C HIS A 106 4.28 -21.33 32.55
N THR A 107 4.96 -21.97 33.50
CA THR A 107 6.41 -21.91 33.66
C THR A 107 7.16 -22.77 32.66
N GLU A 108 6.47 -23.63 31.96
CA GLU A 108 6.94 -24.65 31.02
C GLU A 108 6.42 -24.37 29.59
N ASP A 109 5.97 -23.12 29.33
CA ASP A 109 5.53 -22.73 28.00
C ASP A 109 6.72 -22.68 27.02
N VAL A 110 6.59 -23.36 25.89
CA VAL A 110 7.63 -23.42 24.86
C VAL A 110 7.69 -22.19 24.01
N GLY A 111 8.89 -21.78 23.63
CA GLY A 111 9.15 -20.76 22.64
C GLY A 111 9.96 -21.28 21.44
N VAL A 112 9.83 -20.64 20.29
CA VAL A 112 10.58 -20.96 19.08
C VAL A 112 11.23 -19.73 18.47
N VAL A 113 12.32 -19.97 17.73
CA VAL A 113 12.98 -18.98 16.85
C VAL A 113 12.93 -19.55 15.44
N CYS A 114 12.23 -18.87 14.56
CA CYS A 114 12.15 -19.22 13.15
C CYS A 114 13.20 -18.44 12.34
N SER A 115 13.52 -18.91 11.14
CA SER A 115 14.38 -18.18 10.21
C SER A 115 13.68 -16.92 9.71
N ASP A 116 14.42 -15.90 9.30
CA ASP A 116 13.89 -14.68 8.70
C ASP A 116 13.30 -14.93 7.29
N LYS A 117 13.63 -16.08 6.70
CA LYS A 117 13.17 -16.46 5.36
C LYS A 117 11.77 -17.03 5.40
N ARG A 118 10.86 -16.41 4.67
CA ARG A 118 9.47 -16.87 4.49
C ARG A 118 9.36 -17.88 3.34
N ILE A 119 8.36 -18.78 3.42
CA ILE A 119 8.03 -19.71 2.33
C ILE A 119 7.40 -18.91 1.19
N PRO A 120 7.98 -18.92 -0.04
CA PRO A 120 7.41 -18.19 -1.17
C PRO A 120 5.95 -18.60 -1.46
N GLY A 121 5.06 -17.63 -1.55
CA GLY A 121 3.63 -17.87 -1.83
C GLY A 121 2.83 -18.50 -0.67
N PHE A 122 3.35 -18.52 0.54
CA PHE A 122 2.62 -19.01 1.72
C PHE A 122 1.42 -18.09 1.99
N LYS A 123 0.22 -18.69 2.04
CA LYS A 123 -1.02 -17.99 2.39
C LYS A 123 -1.47 -18.46 3.77
N PHE A 124 -1.60 -17.55 4.72
CA PHE A 124 -2.24 -17.83 5.99
C PHE A 124 -3.73 -18.14 5.73
N ILE A 125 -4.14 -19.37 6.00
CA ILE A 125 -5.55 -19.76 5.93
C ILE A 125 -6.18 -19.37 7.27
N ASN A 126 -6.76 -18.19 7.34
CA ASN A 126 -7.54 -17.75 8.48
C ASN A 126 -8.91 -18.47 8.45
N THR A 127 -8.98 -19.68 8.95
CA THR A 127 -10.19 -20.49 8.98
C THR A 127 -10.97 -20.25 10.27
N MET A 128 -11.53 -19.07 10.44
CA MET A 128 -12.65 -18.85 11.34
C MET A 128 -13.95 -19.14 10.56
N ALA A 129 -14.19 -20.40 10.21
CA ALA A 129 -15.48 -20.84 9.72
C ALA A 129 -16.07 -21.84 10.72
N ASN A 130 -17.08 -21.39 11.44
CA ASN A 130 -17.92 -22.24 12.25
C ASN A 130 -18.40 -23.47 11.48
N ASN A 131 -18.39 -24.64 12.11
CA ASN A 131 -18.94 -25.89 11.63
C ASN A 131 -20.39 -25.73 11.13
N VAL A 132 -20.55 -25.60 9.82
CA VAL A 132 -21.78 -25.93 9.09
C VAL A 132 -21.29 -26.58 7.79
N GLU A 133 -21.92 -27.67 7.38
CA GLU A 133 -21.73 -28.25 6.04
C GLU A 133 -21.79 -27.13 5.01
N SER A 134 -20.65 -26.53 4.69
CA SER A 134 -20.58 -25.45 3.71
C SER A 134 -20.55 -26.08 2.34
N LEU A 135 -21.61 -25.89 1.58
CA LEU A 135 -21.57 -26.02 0.15
C LEU A 135 -20.37 -25.22 -0.36
N ASN A 136 -19.46 -25.90 -1.05
CA ASN A 136 -18.24 -25.28 -1.57
C ASN A 136 -18.55 -24.40 -2.79
N ILE A 137 -19.18 -23.22 -2.53
CA ILE A 137 -19.50 -22.24 -3.54
C ILE A 137 -18.28 -21.36 -3.75
N GLN A 138 -17.70 -21.40 -4.94
CA GLN A 138 -16.58 -20.51 -5.34
C GLN A 138 -17.14 -19.13 -5.70
N VAL A 139 -16.28 -18.09 -5.72
CA VAL A 139 -16.67 -16.71 -6.11
C VAL A 139 -17.22 -16.68 -7.54
N GLU A 140 -16.67 -17.51 -8.41
CA GLU A 140 -17.09 -17.65 -9.82
C GLU A 140 -18.49 -18.25 -9.97
N ASP A 141 -18.97 -18.93 -8.96
CA ASP A 141 -20.29 -19.53 -8.92
C ASP A 141 -21.40 -18.58 -8.47
N VAL A 142 -21.10 -17.33 -8.22
CA VAL A 142 -22.05 -16.25 -7.91
C VAL A 142 -21.91 -15.12 -8.91
N ARG A 143 -23.04 -14.53 -9.36
CA ARG A 143 -23.02 -13.34 -10.22
C ARG A 143 -24.20 -12.42 -9.98
N ILE A 144 -24.03 -11.16 -10.34
CA ILE A 144 -25.12 -10.19 -10.46
C ILE A 144 -25.46 -10.06 -11.95
N ARG A 145 -26.64 -10.54 -12.36
CA ARG A 145 -27.11 -10.42 -13.74
C ARG A 145 -27.98 -9.19 -13.91
N ALA A 146 -27.55 -8.25 -14.76
CA ALA A 146 -28.26 -7.00 -15.01
C ALA A 146 -29.74 -7.21 -15.36
N ILE A 147 -30.63 -6.36 -14.83
CA ILE A 147 -32.08 -6.40 -15.06
C ILE A 147 -32.43 -5.98 -16.50
N LEU A 148 -31.78 -4.95 -16.99
CA LEU A 148 -31.94 -4.43 -18.32
C LEU A 148 -30.80 -4.96 -19.19
N SER A 149 -31.15 -5.80 -20.18
CA SER A 149 -30.28 -6.01 -21.33
C SER A 149 -30.29 -4.73 -22.18
N SER A 150 -29.71 -3.62 -21.65
CA SER A 150 -29.45 -2.49 -22.49
C SER A 150 -28.38 -2.92 -23.48
N TYR A 151 -28.60 -2.62 -24.77
CA TYR A 151 -27.66 -2.85 -25.87
C TYR A 151 -26.30 -2.17 -25.67
N ARG A 152 -26.11 -1.40 -24.59
CA ARG A 152 -24.85 -0.83 -24.13
C ARG A 152 -24.12 -1.84 -23.25
N LYS A 153 -23.43 -2.75 -23.89
CA LYS A 153 -22.68 -3.90 -23.31
C LYS A 153 -21.56 -3.57 -22.31
N ARG A 154 -21.41 -2.34 -21.81
CA ARG A 154 -20.23 -1.91 -21.05
C ARG A 154 -20.53 -0.99 -19.88
N VAL A 155 -21.72 -1.07 -19.30
CA VAL A 155 -22.01 -0.39 -18.02
C VAL A 155 -21.75 -1.36 -16.90
N PRO A 156 -21.00 -0.95 -15.83
CA PRO A 156 -20.82 -1.80 -14.67
C PRO A 156 -22.15 -2.22 -14.09
N VAL A 157 -22.27 -3.50 -13.74
CA VAL A 157 -23.52 -4.07 -13.22
C VAL A 157 -23.61 -3.75 -11.73
N THR A 158 -24.23 -2.62 -11.38
CA THR A 158 -24.51 -2.22 -10.00
C THR A 158 -25.87 -2.72 -9.51
N GLU A 159 -26.76 -3.14 -10.42
CA GLU A 159 -28.10 -3.62 -10.08
C GLU A 159 -28.47 -4.84 -10.92
N GLY A 160 -28.91 -5.92 -10.26
CA GLY A 160 -29.24 -7.15 -10.96
C GLY A 160 -29.76 -8.26 -10.10
N TYR A 161 -30.16 -9.35 -10.78
CA TYR A 161 -30.53 -10.61 -10.15
C TYR A 161 -29.30 -11.30 -9.57
N VAL A 162 -29.42 -11.78 -8.33
CA VAL A 162 -28.38 -12.63 -7.75
C VAL A 162 -28.60 -14.06 -8.23
N GLU A 163 -27.59 -14.60 -8.90
CA GLU A 163 -27.59 -15.96 -9.45
C GLU A 163 -26.41 -16.75 -8.92
N VAL A 164 -26.67 -18.02 -8.57
CA VAL A 164 -25.67 -19.01 -8.13
C VAL A 164 -25.61 -20.11 -9.16
N LYS A 165 -24.42 -20.58 -9.48
CA LYS A 165 -24.20 -21.71 -10.38
C LYS A 165 -24.26 -23.01 -9.58
N ASP A 166 -25.20 -23.87 -9.90
CA ASP A 166 -25.42 -25.14 -9.24
C ASP A 166 -25.70 -26.23 -10.30
N GLY A 167 -24.97 -27.33 -10.24
CA GLY A 167 -25.04 -28.39 -11.24
C GLY A 167 -24.77 -27.91 -12.68
N GLY A 168 -23.88 -26.91 -12.84
CA GLY A 168 -23.53 -26.32 -14.12
C GLY A 168 -24.59 -25.33 -14.68
N LYS A 169 -25.70 -25.10 -13.96
CA LYS A 169 -26.78 -24.18 -14.38
C LYS A 169 -26.88 -23.00 -13.42
N TRP A 170 -27.15 -21.81 -13.98
CA TRP A 170 -27.43 -20.62 -13.18
C TRP A 170 -28.85 -20.67 -12.61
N LYS A 171 -28.95 -20.61 -11.29
CA LYS A 171 -30.19 -20.57 -10.54
C LYS A 171 -30.34 -19.24 -9.82
N GLN A 172 -31.56 -18.74 -9.66
CA GLN A 172 -31.85 -17.48 -8.99
C GLN A 172 -32.18 -17.74 -7.50
N ILE A 173 -31.80 -16.81 -6.65
CA ILE A 173 -32.15 -16.90 -5.22
C ILE A 173 -33.54 -16.32 -5.01
N CYS A 174 -34.35 -17.02 -4.20
CA CYS A 174 -35.68 -16.58 -3.78
C CYS A 174 -35.57 -15.44 -2.75
N ASP A 175 -36.47 -14.44 -2.82
CA ASP A 175 -36.53 -13.33 -1.88
C ASP A 175 -37.17 -13.69 -0.52
N ALA A 176 -37.76 -14.88 -0.38
CA ALA A 176 -38.21 -15.40 0.89
C ALA A 176 -37.01 -15.49 1.84
N GLU A 177 -37.09 -14.86 3.02
CA GLU A 177 -36.04 -14.78 4.03
C GLU A 177 -34.82 -13.92 3.64
N TRP A 178 -34.84 -13.24 2.50
CA TRP A 178 -33.75 -12.36 2.11
C TRP A 178 -33.75 -11.07 2.92
N THR A 179 -32.59 -10.76 3.52
CA THR A 179 -32.42 -9.60 4.40
C THR A 179 -31.47 -8.55 3.78
N LYS A 180 -31.42 -7.38 4.41
CA LYS A 180 -30.43 -6.36 4.07
C LYS A 180 -28.99 -6.84 4.29
N HIS A 181 -28.76 -7.69 5.28
CA HIS A 181 -27.45 -8.29 5.56
C HIS A 181 -26.95 -9.17 4.40
N ASN A 182 -27.86 -9.95 3.81
CA ASN A 182 -27.53 -10.74 2.62
C ASN A 182 -27.13 -9.84 1.45
N SER A 183 -27.87 -8.74 1.23
CA SER A 183 -27.53 -7.77 0.19
C SER A 183 -26.17 -7.11 0.43
N ARG A 184 -25.84 -6.81 1.70
CA ARG A 184 -24.55 -6.25 2.10
C ARG A 184 -23.39 -7.19 1.77
N VAL A 185 -23.55 -8.48 2.04
CA VAL A 185 -22.54 -9.50 1.72
C VAL A 185 -22.35 -9.62 0.20
N ILE A 186 -23.45 -9.71 -0.56
CA ILE A 186 -23.37 -9.75 -2.03
C ILE A 186 -22.70 -8.51 -2.59
N CYS A 187 -23.11 -7.32 -2.18
CA CYS A 187 -22.46 -6.10 -2.65
C CYS A 187 -20.97 -6.06 -2.28
N GLY A 188 -20.64 -6.46 -1.03
CA GLY A 188 -19.26 -6.50 -0.54
C GLY A 188 -18.35 -7.42 -1.36
N MET A 189 -18.79 -8.65 -1.65
CA MET A 189 -17.99 -9.61 -2.43
C MET A 189 -17.78 -9.17 -3.89
N PHE A 190 -18.64 -8.31 -4.43
CA PHE A 190 -18.48 -7.70 -5.75
C PHE A 190 -17.79 -6.33 -5.72
N GLY A 191 -17.19 -5.94 -4.60
CA GLY A 191 -16.36 -4.76 -4.49
C GLY A 191 -17.12 -3.47 -4.16
N PHE A 192 -18.40 -3.55 -3.77
CA PHE A 192 -19.20 -2.38 -3.42
C PHE A 192 -19.29 -2.20 -1.91
N PRO A 193 -19.01 -1.00 -1.36
CA PRO A 193 -19.02 -0.75 0.09
C PRO A 193 -20.42 -0.75 0.71
N GLY A 194 -21.46 -0.58 -0.09
CA GLY A 194 -22.82 -0.47 0.42
C GLY A 194 -23.90 -0.98 -0.53
N GLU A 195 -25.07 -1.20 0.02
CA GLU A 195 -26.31 -1.56 -0.67
C GLU A 195 -27.32 -0.40 -0.62
N ARG A 196 -28.14 -0.23 -1.65
CA ARG A 196 -29.16 0.82 -1.71
C ARG A 196 -30.55 0.30 -1.37
N LYS A 197 -31.05 -0.66 -2.13
CA LYS A 197 -32.37 -1.30 -1.95
C LYS A 197 -32.38 -2.66 -2.60
N MET A 198 -33.19 -3.56 -2.11
CA MET A 198 -33.57 -4.77 -2.82
C MET A 198 -34.95 -4.57 -3.44
N PHE A 199 -35.16 -5.17 -4.62
CA PHE A 199 -36.42 -5.15 -5.35
C PHE A 199 -36.81 -6.59 -5.69
N ALA A 200 -38.12 -6.81 -5.75
CA ALA A 200 -38.69 -8.04 -6.26
C ALA A 200 -39.30 -7.79 -7.64
N ARG A 201 -39.00 -8.61 -8.65
CA ARG A 201 -39.56 -8.48 -9.98
C ARG A 201 -40.03 -9.85 -10.49
N ARG A 202 -41.28 -9.94 -10.89
CA ARG A 202 -41.88 -11.20 -11.37
C ARG A 202 -41.24 -11.71 -12.67
N ARG A 203 -40.69 -12.93 -12.62
CA ARG A 203 -40.28 -13.73 -13.80
C ARG A 203 -40.49 -15.22 -13.46
N LYS A 204 -40.55 -16.10 -14.45
CA LYS A 204 -40.52 -17.55 -14.20
C LYS A 204 -39.08 -18.01 -14.09
N PRO A 205 -38.50 -18.15 -12.91
CA PRO A 205 -37.10 -18.46 -12.73
C PRO A 205 -36.87 -19.94 -12.38
N ASN A 206 -35.63 -20.36 -12.61
CA ASN A 206 -35.10 -21.57 -12.03
C ASN A 206 -34.48 -21.17 -10.69
N TYR A 207 -35.16 -21.50 -9.59
CA TYR A 207 -34.69 -21.13 -8.24
C TYR A 207 -33.66 -22.10 -7.72
N TRP A 208 -32.75 -21.56 -6.90
CA TRP A 208 -31.83 -22.33 -6.08
C TRP A 208 -32.57 -22.95 -4.89
N ASP A 209 -32.18 -24.18 -4.52
CA ASP A 209 -32.90 -24.97 -3.51
C ASP A 209 -32.57 -24.60 -2.06
N TYR A 210 -31.74 -23.58 -1.87
CA TYR A 210 -31.27 -23.10 -0.59
C TYR A 210 -31.68 -21.67 -0.32
N SER A 211 -32.03 -21.39 0.95
CA SER A 211 -32.16 -20.06 1.53
C SER A 211 -30.82 -19.61 2.11
N VAL A 212 -30.60 -18.31 2.13
CA VAL A 212 -29.35 -17.69 2.62
C VAL A 212 -29.65 -16.82 3.82
N ASN A 213 -28.89 -17.01 4.90
CA ASN A 213 -29.00 -16.19 6.10
C ASN A 213 -27.60 -15.70 6.52
N CYS A 214 -27.27 -14.45 6.14
CA CYS A 214 -26.04 -13.79 6.49
C CYS A 214 -26.21 -12.84 7.67
N THR A 215 -25.17 -12.69 8.46
CA THR A 215 -25.08 -11.67 9.52
C THR A 215 -24.74 -10.28 8.97
N GLY A 216 -24.20 -10.20 7.76
CA GLY A 216 -23.78 -9.00 7.08
C GLY A 216 -22.27 -8.69 7.19
N ASN A 217 -21.53 -9.53 7.91
CA ASN A 217 -20.09 -9.40 8.15
C ASN A 217 -19.27 -10.35 7.29
N GLU A 218 -19.92 -11.35 6.73
CA GLU A 218 -19.24 -12.33 5.89
C GLU A 218 -18.62 -11.64 4.66
N ALA A 219 -17.42 -12.06 4.32
CA ALA A 219 -16.72 -11.59 3.14
C ALA A 219 -17.28 -12.19 1.84
N HIS A 220 -17.92 -13.35 1.93
CA HIS A 220 -18.45 -14.09 0.79
C HIS A 220 -19.73 -14.83 1.16
N LEU A 221 -20.61 -15.03 0.17
CA LEU A 221 -21.89 -15.73 0.34
C LEU A 221 -21.72 -17.15 0.89
N SER A 222 -20.65 -17.85 0.53
CA SER A 222 -20.36 -19.22 1.01
C SER A 222 -20.12 -19.30 2.52
N SER A 223 -19.81 -18.18 3.16
CA SER A 223 -19.63 -18.10 4.63
C SER A 223 -20.93 -17.84 5.38
N CYS A 224 -22.03 -17.56 4.68
CA CYS A 224 -23.34 -17.39 5.29
C CYS A 224 -23.96 -18.76 5.64
N LYS A 225 -24.88 -18.77 6.59
CA LYS A 225 -25.67 -19.97 6.91
C LYS A 225 -26.62 -20.27 5.76
N LEU A 226 -26.50 -21.46 5.18
CA LEU A 226 -27.39 -21.96 4.14
C LEU A 226 -28.42 -22.92 4.79
N GLY A 227 -29.71 -22.71 4.50
CA GLY A 227 -30.78 -23.58 4.89
C GLY A 227 -31.48 -24.19 3.68
N HIS A 228 -32.07 -25.35 3.78
CA HIS A 228 -32.94 -25.80 2.71
C HIS A 228 -34.15 -24.87 2.62
N ALA A 229 -34.44 -24.36 1.43
CA ALA A 229 -35.63 -23.56 1.22
C ALA A 229 -36.86 -24.40 1.61
N VAL A 230 -37.66 -23.90 2.54
CA VAL A 230 -38.85 -24.62 3.01
C VAL A 230 -39.77 -24.85 1.83
N ALA A 231 -39.90 -26.10 1.39
CA ALA A 231 -40.73 -26.49 0.28
C ALA A 231 -42.20 -26.14 0.60
N ALA A 232 -42.65 -25.00 0.12
CA ALA A 232 -44.04 -24.65 0.08
C ALA A 232 -44.69 -25.35 -1.10
N LYS A 233 -45.45 -26.42 -0.79
CA LYS A 233 -46.41 -27.16 -1.66
C LYS A 233 -46.00 -27.27 -3.14
N ALA A 234 -45.84 -28.53 -3.57
CA ALA A 234 -45.73 -29.05 -4.94
C ALA A 234 -45.71 -28.01 -6.06
N ASN A 235 -44.54 -27.91 -6.71
CA ASN A 235 -44.21 -27.19 -7.97
C ASN A 235 -43.58 -25.80 -7.92
N SER A 236 -43.23 -25.19 -6.80
CA SER A 236 -42.32 -24.07 -6.81
C SER A 236 -41.44 -24.05 -5.57
N THR A 237 -40.15 -24.01 -5.79
CA THR A 237 -39.13 -23.91 -4.73
C THR A 237 -39.10 -22.52 -4.04
N CYS A 238 -39.92 -21.57 -4.46
CA CYS A 238 -40.02 -20.23 -3.90
C CYS A 238 -41.46 -19.85 -3.60
N GLY A 239 -42.13 -20.51 -2.63
CA GLY A 239 -43.47 -20.33 -2.03
C GLY A 239 -44.28 -19.07 -2.37
N GLY A 240 -44.32 -18.62 -3.62
CA GLY A 240 -44.97 -17.38 -4.06
C GLY A 240 -44.07 -16.15 -4.05
N GLY A 241 -42.78 -16.29 -3.68
CA GLY A 241 -41.77 -15.22 -3.74
C GLY A 241 -41.27 -14.89 -5.14
N THR A 242 -40.40 -13.92 -5.22
CA THR A 242 -39.81 -13.42 -6.45
C THR A 242 -38.28 -13.56 -6.39
N PRO A 243 -37.58 -13.54 -7.53
CA PRO A 243 -36.12 -13.59 -7.50
C PRO A 243 -35.52 -12.31 -6.90
N VAL A 244 -34.51 -12.50 -6.09
CA VAL A 244 -33.77 -11.40 -5.45
C VAL A 244 -33.09 -10.52 -6.49
N VAL A 245 -33.28 -9.23 -6.33
CA VAL A 245 -32.54 -8.19 -7.05
C VAL A 245 -31.80 -7.32 -6.02
N VAL A 246 -30.51 -7.19 -6.17
CA VAL A 246 -29.69 -6.29 -5.35
C VAL A 246 -29.33 -5.03 -6.13
N SER A 247 -29.21 -3.90 -5.43
CA SER A 247 -28.70 -2.65 -5.95
C SER A 247 -27.56 -2.20 -5.06
N CYS A 248 -26.34 -2.21 -5.60
CA CYS A 248 -25.10 -1.88 -4.89
C CYS A 248 -24.66 -0.45 -5.19
N VAL A 249 -23.99 0.18 -4.23
CA VAL A 249 -23.50 1.56 -4.35
C VAL A 249 -21.99 1.53 -4.52
N PRO A 250 -21.46 2.00 -5.66
CA PRO A 250 -20.00 2.15 -5.83
C PRO A 250 -19.43 3.14 -4.82
N GLY A 251 -18.20 2.89 -4.39
CA GLY A 251 -17.43 3.84 -3.60
C GLY A 251 -17.17 5.14 -4.37
N ARG A 252 -16.89 6.21 -3.64
CA ARG A 252 -16.72 7.55 -4.22
C ARG A 252 -15.62 7.62 -5.27
N ALA A 253 -14.51 6.92 -5.06
CA ALA A 253 -13.38 6.86 -5.99
C ALA A 253 -13.74 6.28 -7.37
N PHE A 254 -14.86 5.54 -7.46
CA PHE A 254 -15.36 4.94 -8.71
C PHE A 254 -16.45 5.75 -9.39
N SER A 255 -16.90 6.84 -8.78
CA SER A 255 -17.93 7.72 -9.34
C SER A 255 -17.28 8.80 -10.19
N PRO A 256 -17.84 9.13 -11.40
CA PRO A 256 -17.32 10.23 -12.20
C PRO A 256 -17.38 11.53 -11.37
N THR A 257 -16.26 12.22 -11.27
CA THR A 257 -16.22 13.55 -10.63
C THR A 257 -16.96 14.54 -11.55
N PRO A 258 -17.99 15.27 -11.08
CA PRO A 258 -18.59 16.31 -11.91
C PRO A 258 -17.54 17.39 -12.21
N MET A 259 -17.30 17.68 -13.48
CA MET A 259 -16.33 18.70 -13.95
C MET A 259 -16.61 20.14 -13.49
N THR A 260 -17.70 20.37 -12.78
CA THR A 260 -18.14 21.69 -12.31
C THR A 260 -18.10 21.78 -10.79
N GLY A 261 -16.92 21.86 -10.18
CA GLY A 261 -16.90 22.02 -8.73
C GLY A 261 -15.57 21.88 -8.02
N PHE A 262 -14.49 22.27 -8.64
CA PHE A 262 -13.14 22.18 -8.07
C PHE A 262 -12.98 22.80 -6.66
N ARG A 263 -13.81 23.78 -6.28
CA ARG A 263 -13.72 24.44 -4.96
C ARG A 263 -14.55 23.80 -3.84
N LYS A 264 -15.49 22.89 -4.13
CA LYS A 264 -16.33 22.25 -3.09
C LYS A 264 -15.93 20.82 -2.77
N ALA A 265 -15.13 20.15 -3.61
CA ALA A 265 -14.70 18.77 -3.39
C ALA A 265 -13.61 18.63 -2.31
N PHE A 266 -12.86 19.69 -2.04
CA PHE A 266 -11.71 19.67 -1.12
C PHE A 266 -12.04 19.80 0.38
N ARG A 267 -13.31 19.98 0.76
CA ARG A 267 -13.76 19.97 2.17
C ARG A 267 -14.41 18.66 2.60
N GLN A 268 -14.14 17.56 1.95
CA GLN A 268 -14.63 16.27 2.42
C GLN A 268 -13.60 15.66 3.37
N GLU A 269 -14.11 15.17 4.52
CA GLU A 269 -13.34 14.39 5.47
C GLU A 269 -12.50 13.35 4.73
N GLN A 270 -11.18 13.51 4.76
CA GLN A 270 -10.27 12.50 4.23
C GLN A 270 -10.45 11.22 5.05
N PRO A 271 -10.42 10.05 4.43
CA PRO A 271 -10.45 8.81 5.20
C PRO A 271 -9.27 8.80 6.16
N LEU A 272 -9.51 8.34 7.38
CA LEU A 272 -8.48 8.19 8.41
C LEU A 272 -7.54 7.01 8.13
N VAL A 273 -7.74 6.34 7.00
CA VAL A 273 -7.01 5.14 6.56
C VAL A 273 -6.58 5.29 5.11
N ARG A 274 -5.42 4.73 4.79
CA ARG A 274 -4.92 4.63 3.42
C ARG A 274 -4.20 3.30 3.18
N LEU A 275 -4.02 2.91 1.91
CA LEU A 275 -3.25 1.74 1.50
C LEU A 275 -1.96 2.18 0.80
N ARG A 276 -0.84 1.51 1.12
CA ARG A 276 0.48 1.79 0.56
C ARG A 276 1.19 0.51 0.13
N GLY A 277 2.07 0.62 -0.86
CA GLY A 277 2.93 -0.49 -1.31
C GLY A 277 2.21 -1.56 -2.14
N GLY A 278 0.91 -1.44 -2.41
CA GLY A 278 0.17 -2.40 -3.24
C GLY A 278 0.34 -2.15 -4.74
N ALA A 279 0.56 -3.22 -5.50
CA ALA A 279 0.74 -3.18 -6.95
C ALA A 279 -0.57 -3.01 -7.73
N ILE A 280 -1.71 -3.36 -7.11
CA ILE A 280 -3.03 -3.28 -7.73
C ILE A 280 -3.99 -2.42 -6.90
N ILE A 281 -5.06 -1.98 -7.53
CA ILE A 281 -6.12 -1.21 -6.87
C ILE A 281 -6.73 -2.05 -5.73
N GLY A 282 -6.88 -1.44 -4.55
CA GLY A 282 -7.47 -2.09 -3.38
C GLY A 282 -6.52 -3.01 -2.61
N GLU A 283 -5.23 -3.00 -2.93
CA GLU A 283 -4.20 -3.73 -2.20
C GLU A 283 -3.23 -2.75 -1.53
N GLY A 284 -2.74 -3.09 -0.35
CA GLY A 284 -1.70 -2.29 0.31
C GLY A 284 -1.57 -2.57 1.80
N ARG A 285 -0.43 -2.11 2.35
CA ARG A 285 -0.22 -1.95 3.78
C ARG A 285 -1.21 -0.92 4.33
N VAL A 286 -1.80 -1.22 5.46
CA VAL A 286 -2.79 -0.34 6.10
C VAL A 286 -2.09 0.69 6.96
N GLU A 287 -2.32 1.96 6.65
CA GLU A 287 -1.86 3.07 7.47
C GLU A 287 -3.05 3.88 7.98
N VAL A 288 -2.93 4.35 9.24
CA VAL A 288 -3.98 5.08 9.96
C VAL A 288 -3.46 6.45 10.37
N LEU A 289 -4.28 7.48 10.15
CA LEU A 289 -4.00 8.84 10.59
C LEU A 289 -4.47 9.02 12.03
N LYS A 290 -3.54 9.29 12.95
CA LYS A 290 -3.84 9.55 14.36
C LYS A 290 -3.02 10.75 14.86
N ASN A 291 -3.68 11.72 15.49
CA ASN A 291 -3.04 12.95 15.97
C ASN A 291 -2.28 13.74 14.88
N GLY A 292 -2.69 13.61 13.61
CA GLY A 292 -2.02 14.29 12.48
C GLY A 292 -0.80 13.55 11.93
N GLU A 293 -0.49 12.35 12.42
CA GLU A 293 0.62 11.52 11.99
C GLU A 293 0.11 10.19 11.43
N TRP A 294 0.67 9.77 10.28
CA TRP A 294 0.41 8.45 9.70
C TRP A 294 1.26 7.39 10.38
N GLY A 295 0.65 6.27 10.73
CA GLY A 295 1.32 5.12 11.31
C GLY A 295 0.65 3.82 10.91
N THR A 296 1.27 2.70 11.23
CA THR A 296 0.82 1.37 10.80
C THR A 296 -0.09 0.69 11.83
N ILE A 297 -0.61 -0.45 11.43
CA ILE A 297 -1.35 -1.38 12.28
C ILE A 297 -0.52 -2.67 12.37
N CYS A 298 -0.30 -3.14 13.59
CA CYS A 298 0.30 -4.45 13.83
C CYS A 298 -0.62 -5.56 13.35
N ASP A 299 -0.07 -6.62 12.78
CA ASP A 299 -0.83 -7.75 12.26
C ASP A 299 -1.30 -8.74 13.33
N ASP A 300 -0.98 -8.49 14.59
CA ASP A 300 -1.49 -9.26 15.72
C ASP A 300 -3.02 -9.23 15.76
N ASN A 301 -3.61 -10.43 15.68
CA ASN A 301 -5.06 -10.60 15.55
C ASN A 301 -5.69 -9.94 14.31
N TRP A 302 -4.90 -9.56 13.31
CA TRP A 302 -5.40 -8.98 12.06
C TRP A 302 -6.29 -9.98 11.32
N SER A 303 -7.57 -9.69 11.24
CA SER A 303 -8.58 -10.60 10.73
C SER A 303 -9.20 -10.11 9.43
N LEU A 304 -9.87 -11.02 8.71
CA LEU A 304 -10.65 -10.66 7.52
C LEU A 304 -11.77 -9.65 7.84
N LEU A 305 -12.29 -9.65 9.08
CA LEU A 305 -13.30 -8.67 9.54
C LEU A 305 -12.67 -7.28 9.67
N SER A 306 -11.50 -7.17 10.32
CA SER A 306 -10.76 -5.92 10.46
C SER A 306 -10.35 -5.38 9.08
N ALA A 307 -9.84 -6.23 8.21
CA ALA A 307 -9.53 -5.90 6.82
C ALA A 307 -10.77 -5.43 6.03
N THR A 308 -11.94 -6.05 6.26
CA THR A 308 -13.21 -5.65 5.61
C THR A 308 -13.66 -4.25 6.03
N VAL A 309 -13.45 -3.87 7.29
CA VAL A 309 -13.76 -2.50 7.76
C VAL A 309 -12.90 -1.50 7.01
N VAL A 310 -11.59 -1.73 6.91
CA VAL A 310 -10.66 -0.90 6.14
C VAL A 310 -11.07 -0.79 4.67
N CYS A 311 -11.36 -1.91 4.01
CA CYS A 311 -11.80 -1.90 2.61
C CYS A 311 -13.05 -1.06 2.39
N ARG A 312 -14.06 -1.18 3.27
CA ARG A 312 -15.32 -0.42 3.17
C ARG A 312 -15.13 1.06 3.46
N GLU A 313 -14.28 1.41 4.42
CA GLU A 313 -13.92 2.81 4.71
C GLU A 313 -13.33 3.50 3.48
N LEU A 314 -12.47 2.79 2.75
CA LEU A 314 -11.83 3.27 1.52
C LEU A 314 -12.75 3.26 0.29
N GLY A 315 -13.97 2.75 0.43
CA GLY A 315 -14.95 2.70 -0.66
C GLY A 315 -14.87 1.46 -1.54
N PHE A 316 -14.17 0.42 -1.10
CA PHE A 316 -14.16 -0.92 -1.70
C PHE A 316 -15.24 -1.80 -1.09
N GLY A 317 -15.33 -3.05 -1.52
CA GLY A 317 -16.20 -4.06 -0.93
C GLY A 317 -15.65 -4.66 0.36
N SER A 318 -15.94 -5.94 0.58
CA SER A 318 -15.31 -6.72 1.66
C SER A 318 -13.84 -7.02 1.33
N ALA A 319 -13.05 -7.38 2.35
CA ALA A 319 -11.70 -7.85 2.11
C ALA A 319 -11.71 -9.22 1.40
N LYS A 320 -10.83 -9.38 0.44
CA LYS A 320 -10.51 -10.65 -0.20
C LYS A 320 -9.50 -11.42 0.64
N GLU A 321 -8.48 -10.72 1.13
CA GLU A 321 -7.43 -11.27 1.98
C GLU A 321 -7.05 -10.26 3.06
N ALA A 322 -6.75 -10.76 4.27
CA ALA A 322 -6.05 -10.05 5.31
C ALA A 322 -4.60 -10.55 5.28
N LEU A 323 -3.65 -9.66 5.09
CA LEU A 323 -2.24 -9.99 4.92
C LEU A 323 -1.45 -9.58 6.16
N SER A 324 -0.46 -10.38 6.54
CA SER A 324 0.41 -10.18 7.70
C SER A 324 1.88 -10.29 7.30
N GLY A 325 2.79 -9.92 8.19
CA GLY A 325 4.23 -10.05 8.02
C GLY A 325 4.83 -9.04 7.05
N GLY A 326 4.38 -7.80 7.05
CA GLY A 326 4.97 -6.72 6.24
C GLY A 326 5.07 -6.99 4.74
N ARG A 327 4.21 -7.87 4.20
CA ARG A 327 4.31 -8.40 2.81
C ARG A 327 4.28 -7.36 1.71
N LEU A 328 3.67 -6.22 1.98
CA LEU A 328 3.54 -5.14 1.00
C LEU A 328 4.46 -3.96 1.33
N GLY A 329 5.61 -4.26 1.91
CA GLY A 329 6.61 -3.30 2.35
C GLY A 329 6.40 -2.88 3.81
N GLN A 330 7.49 -2.47 4.45
CA GLN A 330 7.50 -1.99 5.82
C GLN A 330 7.12 -0.51 5.87
N GLY A 331 6.35 -0.11 6.87
CA GLY A 331 6.07 1.29 7.14
C GLY A 331 7.23 1.98 7.86
N MET A 332 7.09 3.27 8.08
CA MET A 332 7.93 4.04 8.98
C MET A 332 7.06 4.92 9.87
N GLY A 333 7.55 5.23 11.06
CA GLY A 333 6.82 6.00 12.05
C GLY A 333 6.22 5.10 13.13
N PRO A 334 5.19 5.56 13.85
CA PRO A 334 4.62 4.79 14.93
C PRO A 334 3.73 3.64 14.45
N VAL A 335 3.76 2.53 15.17
CA VAL A 335 2.69 1.53 15.10
C VAL A 335 1.54 2.03 15.97
N HIS A 336 0.48 2.51 15.36
CA HIS A 336 -0.62 3.19 16.05
C HIS A 336 -1.60 2.28 16.73
N MET A 337 -1.75 1.07 16.24
CA MET A 337 -2.78 0.14 16.69
C MET A 337 -2.25 -1.29 16.73
N ASN A 338 -2.45 -1.97 17.85
CA ASN A 338 -2.11 -3.37 18.03
C ASN A 338 -3.37 -4.19 18.35
N GLU A 339 -3.35 -5.48 18.03
CA GLU A 339 -4.44 -6.42 18.35
C GLU A 339 -5.83 -5.92 17.92
N VAL A 340 -5.94 -5.42 16.70
CA VAL A 340 -7.18 -4.82 16.21
C VAL A 340 -8.26 -5.87 16.02
N LYS A 341 -9.39 -5.68 16.72
CA LYS A 341 -10.58 -6.55 16.69
C LYS A 341 -11.80 -5.76 16.29
N CYS A 342 -12.30 -6.00 15.08
CA CYS A 342 -13.50 -5.38 14.56
C CYS A 342 -14.68 -6.37 14.53
N SER A 343 -15.88 -5.84 14.69
CA SER A 343 -17.14 -6.60 14.50
C SER A 343 -17.53 -6.69 13.01
N GLY A 344 -16.94 -5.83 12.16
CA GLY A 344 -17.23 -5.73 10.71
C GLY A 344 -18.34 -4.73 10.38
N PHE A 345 -18.90 -4.02 11.36
CA PHE A 345 -19.95 -3.00 11.16
C PHE A 345 -19.47 -1.58 11.39
N GLU A 346 -18.28 -1.40 11.92
CA GLU A 346 -17.66 -0.11 12.16
C GLU A 346 -17.52 0.68 10.85
N LYS A 347 -17.58 1.99 10.95
CA LYS A 347 -17.39 2.90 9.80
C LYS A 347 -15.92 3.14 9.50
N SER A 348 -15.08 3.05 10.53
CA SER A 348 -13.63 3.22 10.45
C SER A 348 -12.95 2.17 11.33
N VAL A 349 -11.76 1.72 10.93
CA VAL A 349 -10.92 0.83 11.74
C VAL A 349 -10.55 1.48 13.08
N THR A 350 -10.53 2.81 13.15
CA THR A 350 -10.28 3.56 14.40
C THR A 350 -11.39 3.42 15.45
N GLU A 351 -12.57 2.94 15.05
CA GLU A 351 -13.70 2.63 15.97
C GLU A 351 -13.62 1.20 16.52
N CYS A 352 -12.77 0.35 15.95
CA CYS A 352 -12.56 -1.02 16.43
C CYS A 352 -11.85 -1.03 17.78
N PHE A 353 -11.99 -2.15 18.50
CA PHE A 353 -11.17 -2.37 19.70
C PHE A 353 -9.70 -2.59 19.29
N PHE A 354 -8.79 -1.94 19.98
CA PHE A 354 -7.34 -2.11 19.78
C PHE A 354 -6.57 -1.80 21.05
N ASN A 355 -5.38 -2.40 21.16
CA ASN A 355 -4.43 -2.07 22.22
C ASN A 355 -3.58 -0.87 21.79
N LYS A 356 -3.36 0.08 22.73
CA LYS A 356 -2.57 1.30 22.49
C LYS A 356 -1.06 1.09 22.75
N GLU A 357 -0.73 0.07 23.49
CA GLU A 357 0.65 -0.25 23.82
C GLU A 357 1.25 -1.13 22.72
N SER A 358 2.34 -0.68 22.11
CA SER A 358 3.07 -1.49 21.13
C SER A 358 3.98 -2.47 21.86
N LEU A 359 3.41 -3.57 22.31
CA LEU A 359 4.15 -4.64 22.96
C LEU A 359 4.90 -5.46 21.90
N GLY A 360 6.09 -4.98 21.52
CA GLY A 360 7.05 -5.74 20.72
C GLY A 360 6.73 -5.88 19.22
N CYS A 361 5.74 -5.14 18.67
CA CYS A 361 5.44 -5.15 17.25
C CYS A 361 6.41 -4.23 16.48
N SER A 362 6.99 -4.75 15.42
CA SER A 362 7.86 -4.03 14.48
C SER A 362 7.15 -3.85 13.13
N HIS A 363 7.73 -3.05 12.22
CA HIS A 363 7.18 -2.88 10.87
C HIS A 363 7.26 -4.15 9.99
N GLU A 364 8.00 -5.17 10.41
CA GLU A 364 7.97 -6.49 9.78
C GLU A 364 6.62 -7.22 10.01
N GLU A 365 5.83 -6.73 10.96
CA GLU A 365 4.49 -7.21 11.31
C GLU A 365 3.39 -6.21 10.90
N ASP A 366 3.65 -5.36 9.91
CA ASP A 366 2.64 -4.44 9.41
C ASP A 366 1.49 -5.17 8.72
N ALA A 367 0.28 -4.85 9.14
CA ALA A 367 -0.95 -5.39 8.57
C ALA A 367 -1.21 -4.82 7.17
N ALA A 368 -1.66 -5.69 6.26
CA ALA A 368 -2.02 -5.31 4.91
C ALA A 368 -3.33 -5.96 4.48
N VAL A 369 -3.91 -5.49 3.39
CA VAL A 369 -5.18 -6.00 2.87
C VAL A 369 -5.16 -6.13 1.35
N THR A 370 -5.98 -7.06 0.85
CA THR A 370 -6.46 -7.06 -0.54
C THR A 370 -7.97 -6.98 -0.50
N CYS A 371 -8.52 -5.92 -1.08
CA CYS A 371 -9.96 -5.64 -1.12
C CYS A 371 -10.62 -6.21 -2.37
N ASN A 372 -11.90 -6.55 -2.29
CA ASN A 372 -12.74 -6.77 -3.46
C ASN A 372 -13.00 -5.42 -4.14
N VAL A 373 -12.62 -5.32 -5.41
CA VAL A 373 -12.75 -4.10 -6.23
C VAL A 373 -13.90 -4.26 -7.21
N PRO A 374 -14.78 -3.26 -7.38
CA PRO A 374 -15.90 -3.37 -8.30
C PRO A 374 -15.42 -3.39 -9.75
N ALA A 375 -15.99 -4.30 -10.55
CA ALA A 375 -15.73 -4.38 -11.98
C ALA A 375 -16.42 -3.21 -12.71
N MET A 376 -15.78 -2.03 -12.69
CA MET A 376 -16.31 -0.81 -13.31
C MET A 376 -16.00 -0.69 -14.80
N GLY A 377 -15.29 -1.66 -15.38
CA GLY A 377 -14.91 -1.66 -16.79
C GLY A 377 -13.82 -0.66 -17.16
N PHE A 378 -13.09 -0.15 -16.18
CA PHE A 378 -11.99 0.81 -16.44
C PHE A 378 -10.84 0.16 -17.19
N GLN A 379 -10.50 -1.09 -16.90
CA GLN A 379 -9.43 -1.84 -17.59
C GLN A 379 -9.73 -2.02 -19.09
N GLU A 380 -10.99 -2.21 -19.46
CA GLU A 380 -11.41 -2.37 -20.86
C GLU A 380 -11.31 -1.07 -21.68
N ARG A 381 -11.07 0.07 -21.04
CA ARG A 381 -10.97 1.39 -21.68
C ARG A 381 -9.55 1.87 -21.93
N LEU A 382 -8.55 1.12 -21.52
CA LEU A 382 -7.14 1.35 -21.83
C LEU A 382 -6.51 0.10 -22.43
N ARG A 383 -5.50 0.31 -23.25
CA ARG A 383 -4.59 -0.75 -23.71
C ARG A 383 -3.23 -0.18 -24.02
N LEU A 384 -2.22 -1.04 -23.99
CA LEU A 384 -0.88 -0.74 -24.45
C LEU A 384 -0.72 -1.31 -25.88
N SER A 385 -0.08 -0.56 -26.76
CA SER A 385 0.12 -0.92 -28.15
C SER A 385 1.57 -0.71 -28.60
N GLY A 386 2.10 -1.63 -29.38
CA GLY A 386 3.41 -1.51 -30.03
C GLY A 386 4.62 -1.76 -29.13
N GLY A 387 4.45 -2.16 -27.88
CA GLY A 387 5.55 -2.49 -26.98
C GLY A 387 6.22 -3.82 -27.31
N ARG A 388 7.40 -4.08 -26.74
CA ARG A 388 8.17 -5.33 -26.88
C ARG A 388 7.60 -6.46 -26.05
N ASN A 389 6.86 -6.13 -25.01
CA ASN A 389 6.19 -7.05 -24.11
C ASN A 389 4.83 -6.48 -23.64
N PRO A 390 4.00 -7.25 -22.94
CA PRO A 390 2.67 -6.81 -22.49
C PRO A 390 2.69 -5.69 -21.43
N TYR A 391 3.81 -5.44 -20.79
CA TYR A 391 3.96 -4.45 -19.71
C TYR A 391 4.41 -3.07 -20.22
N GLU A 392 4.63 -2.91 -21.52
CA GLU A 392 5.05 -1.64 -22.10
C GLU A 392 4.34 -1.32 -23.41
N GLY A 393 4.23 -0.05 -23.72
CA GLY A 393 3.66 0.37 -25.00
C GLY A 393 3.13 1.80 -24.98
N ARG A 394 2.63 2.18 -26.17
CA ARG A 394 1.88 3.40 -26.36
C ARG A 394 0.51 3.26 -25.69
N VAL A 395 0.12 4.28 -24.95
CA VAL A 395 -1.19 4.29 -24.27
C VAL A 395 -2.30 4.65 -25.26
N GLU A 396 -3.25 3.77 -25.42
CA GLU A 396 -4.46 4.02 -26.19
C GLU A 396 -5.68 3.95 -25.28
N ALA A 397 -6.59 4.94 -25.44
CA ALA A 397 -7.81 5.05 -24.64
C ALA A 397 -9.06 4.88 -25.52
N LEU A 398 -10.08 4.24 -24.93
CA LEU A 398 -11.41 4.10 -25.52
C LEU A 398 -12.32 5.19 -24.97
N VAL A 399 -12.70 6.13 -25.81
CA VAL A 399 -13.59 7.24 -25.45
C VAL A 399 -14.87 7.24 -26.26
N GLU A 400 -15.95 7.79 -25.69
CA GLU A 400 -17.21 7.98 -26.41
C GLU A 400 -17.18 9.32 -27.16
N ARG A 401 -17.27 9.29 -28.51
CA ARG A 401 -17.41 10.45 -29.36
C ARG A 401 -18.66 10.31 -30.23
N ASN A 402 -19.52 11.33 -30.20
CA ASN A 402 -20.75 11.37 -30.99
C ASN A 402 -21.62 10.08 -30.90
N GLY A 403 -21.66 9.50 -29.67
CA GLY A 403 -22.42 8.27 -29.42
C GLY A 403 -21.76 6.96 -29.89
N SER A 404 -20.52 7.04 -30.39
CA SER A 404 -19.70 5.89 -30.80
C SER A 404 -18.45 5.78 -29.92
N LEU A 405 -18.05 4.54 -29.62
CA LEU A 405 -16.82 4.25 -28.90
C LEU A 405 -15.64 4.19 -29.89
N VAL A 406 -14.63 5.02 -29.67
CA VAL A 406 -13.46 5.14 -30.55
C VAL A 406 -12.20 4.91 -29.74
N TRP A 407 -11.35 4.02 -30.21
CA TRP A 407 -9.97 3.91 -29.73
C TRP A 407 -9.12 5.01 -30.34
N GLY A 408 -8.19 5.54 -29.55
CA GLY A 408 -7.22 6.50 -30.07
C GLY A 408 -6.08 6.76 -29.07
N THR A 409 -5.16 7.56 -29.50
CA THR A 409 -3.90 7.84 -28.85
C THR A 409 -4.07 8.92 -27.78
N VAL A 410 -3.39 8.76 -26.66
CA VAL A 410 -3.22 9.79 -25.62
C VAL A 410 -1.99 10.63 -25.99
N CYS A 411 -2.15 11.96 -26.05
CA CYS A 411 -1.03 12.87 -26.30
C CYS A 411 -0.07 12.93 -25.11
N SER A 412 1.22 12.96 -25.38
CA SER A 412 2.26 13.00 -24.34
C SER A 412 2.55 14.40 -23.78
N ASP A 413 1.76 15.39 -24.15
CA ASP A 413 1.90 16.75 -23.60
C ASP A 413 1.72 16.76 -22.10
N GLY A 414 2.83 16.98 -21.38
CA GLY A 414 2.92 16.92 -19.95
C GLY A 414 2.80 15.53 -19.32
N TRP A 415 2.97 14.49 -20.11
CA TRP A 415 2.98 13.12 -19.65
C TRP A 415 4.18 12.83 -18.76
N GLY A 416 3.95 12.30 -17.57
CA GLY A 416 4.99 12.01 -16.60
C GLY A 416 4.69 10.74 -15.81
N THR A 417 5.45 10.56 -14.73
CA THR A 417 5.38 9.37 -13.89
C THR A 417 4.01 9.19 -13.23
N MET A 418 3.35 10.28 -12.83
CA MET A 418 2.04 10.22 -12.18
C MET A 418 0.96 9.68 -13.11
N GLU A 419 0.96 10.11 -14.37
CA GLU A 419 0.06 9.60 -15.39
C GLU A 419 0.32 8.14 -15.71
N ALA A 420 1.61 7.77 -15.80
CA ALA A 420 2.04 6.39 -16.03
C ALA A 420 1.61 5.45 -14.89
N MET A 421 1.70 5.90 -13.62
CA MET A 421 1.24 5.14 -12.47
C MET A 421 -0.26 4.83 -12.53
N VAL A 422 -1.08 5.82 -12.92
CA VAL A 422 -2.53 5.61 -13.07
C VAL A 422 -2.81 4.58 -14.15
N VAL A 423 -2.11 4.65 -15.29
CA VAL A 423 -2.27 3.69 -16.40
C VAL A 423 -1.88 2.27 -15.99
N CYS A 424 -0.67 2.09 -15.41
CA CYS A 424 -0.21 0.77 -14.99
C CYS A 424 -1.15 0.14 -13.96
N ARG A 425 -1.59 0.91 -12.96
CA ARG A 425 -2.53 0.46 -11.94
C ARG A 425 -3.90 0.14 -12.53
N GLN A 426 -4.43 0.98 -13.43
CA GLN A 426 -5.72 0.76 -14.08
C GLN A 426 -5.73 -0.52 -14.93
N LEU A 427 -4.60 -0.84 -15.57
CA LEU A 427 -4.43 -2.06 -16.35
C LEU A 427 -4.13 -3.30 -15.49
N GLY A 428 -3.88 -3.13 -14.19
CA GLY A 428 -3.48 -4.21 -13.28
C GLY A 428 -2.06 -4.72 -13.53
N LEU A 429 -1.19 -3.86 -14.08
CA LEU A 429 0.20 -4.18 -14.43
C LEU A 429 1.22 -3.72 -13.36
N GLY A 430 0.73 -3.29 -12.18
CA GLY A 430 1.56 -2.86 -11.09
C GLY A 430 1.92 -1.38 -11.12
N PHE A 431 3.19 -1.07 -10.93
CA PHE A 431 3.73 0.29 -10.84
C PHE A 431 4.28 0.77 -12.18
N ALA A 432 4.37 2.10 -12.36
CA ALA A 432 5.14 2.64 -13.48
C ALA A 432 6.64 2.41 -13.24
N SER A 433 7.35 1.92 -14.23
CA SER A 433 8.80 1.93 -14.27
C SER A 433 9.33 3.07 -15.12
N ASN A 434 8.61 3.44 -16.17
CA ASN A 434 8.94 4.60 -17.02
C ASN A 434 7.69 5.24 -17.62
N ALA A 435 7.78 6.57 -17.80
CA ALA A 435 6.86 7.37 -18.59
C ALA A 435 7.59 7.90 -19.83
N PHE A 436 7.04 7.69 -21.02
CA PHE A 436 7.66 8.09 -22.28
C PHE A 436 6.84 9.17 -22.96
N GLN A 437 7.50 10.24 -23.39
CA GLN A 437 6.89 11.34 -24.13
C GLN A 437 7.08 11.22 -25.65
N GLU A 438 7.93 10.30 -26.11
CA GLU A 438 8.21 10.05 -27.52
C GLU A 438 7.96 8.59 -27.87
N THR A 439 7.46 8.34 -29.10
CA THR A 439 7.05 7.02 -29.56
C THR A 439 8.08 6.29 -30.42
N TRP A 440 9.34 6.70 -30.39
CA TRP A 440 10.38 6.09 -31.21
C TRP A 440 10.64 4.59 -30.93
N TYR A 441 10.19 4.09 -29.78
CA TYR A 441 10.21 2.65 -29.48
C TYR A 441 9.10 1.84 -30.17
N TRP A 442 8.07 2.50 -30.67
CA TRP A 442 6.88 1.84 -31.22
C TRP A 442 6.60 2.34 -32.64
N PRO A 443 7.46 1.95 -33.61
CA PRO A 443 7.26 2.36 -35.00
C PRO A 443 6.01 1.68 -35.55
N GLY A 444 4.96 2.42 -35.70
CA GLY A 444 3.72 2.03 -36.38
C GLY A 444 3.26 3.17 -37.27
N GLU A 445 2.27 2.95 -38.13
CA GLU A 445 1.61 4.04 -38.85
C GLU A 445 0.83 4.92 -37.88
N VAL A 446 1.56 5.77 -37.18
CA VAL A 446 1.08 6.61 -36.07
C VAL A 446 0.24 7.77 -36.59
N SER A 447 0.18 7.96 -37.89
CA SER A 447 -0.55 9.07 -38.53
C SER A 447 -2.06 8.84 -38.67
N ALA A 448 -2.56 7.63 -38.44
CA ALA A 448 -3.95 7.28 -38.68
C ALA A 448 -4.84 7.28 -37.43
N ASP A 449 -4.29 7.12 -36.24
CA ASP A 449 -5.09 7.03 -35.02
C ASP A 449 -5.46 8.42 -34.48
N PRO A 450 -6.76 8.66 -34.21
CA PRO A 450 -7.20 9.94 -33.68
C PRO A 450 -6.66 10.16 -32.27
N VAL A 451 -6.20 11.38 -31.97
CA VAL A 451 -5.92 11.81 -30.60
C VAL A 451 -7.26 11.89 -29.85
N VAL A 452 -7.37 11.15 -28.75
CA VAL A 452 -8.60 11.07 -27.94
C VAL A 452 -8.49 11.73 -26.59
N MET A 453 -7.27 11.94 -26.08
CA MET A 453 -6.97 12.67 -24.84
C MET A 453 -5.71 13.50 -25.02
N SER A 454 -5.70 14.71 -24.42
CA SER A 454 -4.52 15.59 -24.36
C SER A 454 -4.48 16.39 -23.06
N GLY A 455 -3.29 16.88 -22.68
CA GLY A 455 -3.10 17.66 -21.45
C GLY A 455 -3.50 16.88 -20.18
N VAL A 456 -3.22 15.59 -20.15
CA VAL A 456 -3.55 14.74 -19.02
C VAL A 456 -2.67 15.10 -17.84
N ARG A 457 -3.29 15.26 -16.66
CA ARG A 457 -2.64 15.55 -15.38
C ARG A 457 -3.28 14.72 -14.28
N CYS A 458 -2.50 13.88 -13.66
CA CYS A 458 -2.91 12.98 -12.58
C CYS A 458 -2.18 13.30 -11.27
N SER A 459 -2.78 12.95 -10.15
CA SER A 459 -2.13 12.93 -8.83
C SER A 459 -1.39 11.60 -8.57
N GLY A 460 -1.55 10.60 -9.44
CA GLY A 460 -1.00 9.26 -9.27
C GLY A 460 -1.91 8.31 -8.47
N THR A 461 -3.01 8.78 -7.89
CA THR A 461 -3.91 7.99 -7.02
C THR A 461 -5.27 7.69 -7.64
N GLU A 462 -5.57 8.24 -8.81
CA GLU A 462 -6.84 8.05 -9.50
C GLU A 462 -7.05 6.58 -9.91
N MET A 463 -8.30 6.14 -9.87
CA MET A 463 -8.70 4.78 -10.25
C MET A 463 -8.78 4.57 -11.77
N SER A 464 -8.77 5.64 -12.54
CA SER A 464 -8.82 5.61 -14.00
C SER A 464 -8.23 6.87 -14.59
N LEU A 465 -7.57 6.75 -15.74
CA LEU A 465 -7.06 7.89 -16.49
C LEU A 465 -8.15 8.91 -16.84
N SER A 466 -9.39 8.46 -17.01
CA SER A 466 -10.55 9.35 -17.24
C SER A 466 -10.93 10.19 -16.02
N HIS A 467 -10.40 9.90 -14.85
CA HIS A 467 -10.58 10.70 -13.63
C HIS A 467 -9.51 11.78 -13.47
N CYS A 468 -8.42 11.69 -14.19
CA CYS A 468 -7.40 12.73 -14.23
C CYS A 468 -7.93 13.99 -14.94
N LEU A 469 -7.30 15.12 -14.68
CA LEU A 469 -7.56 16.34 -15.46
C LEU A 469 -7.10 16.13 -16.90
N HIS A 470 -7.89 16.56 -17.86
CA HIS A 470 -7.53 16.53 -19.28
C HIS A 470 -8.35 17.55 -20.08
N HIS A 471 -7.90 17.89 -21.28
CA HIS A 471 -8.61 18.82 -22.15
C HIS A 471 -9.93 18.19 -22.62
N GLY A 472 -11.03 18.96 -22.56
CA GLY A 472 -12.37 18.47 -22.91
C GLY A 472 -12.69 18.58 -24.40
N ALA A 473 -12.74 19.79 -24.96
CA ALA A 473 -13.26 20.02 -26.30
C ALA A 473 -12.20 20.17 -27.39
N HIS A 474 -11.03 20.76 -27.06
CA HIS A 474 -9.96 20.98 -28.01
C HIS A 474 -8.80 20.04 -27.74
N LEU A 475 -8.73 18.97 -28.53
CA LEU A 475 -7.65 17.99 -28.44
C LEU A 475 -6.52 18.45 -29.37
N THR A 476 -5.54 19.11 -28.80
CA THR A 476 -4.34 19.53 -29.51
C THR A 476 -3.13 18.78 -28.95
N CYS A 477 -2.34 18.20 -29.84
CA CYS A 477 -1.07 17.63 -29.49
C CYS A 477 0.03 18.53 -30.10
N PRO A 478 0.70 19.40 -29.30
CA PRO A 478 1.49 20.52 -29.77
C PRO A 478 2.61 20.16 -30.73
N LYS A 479 3.16 18.95 -30.64
CA LYS A 479 4.28 18.51 -31.47
C LYS A 479 3.88 17.56 -32.62
N GLY A 480 2.58 17.53 -33.00
CA GLY A 480 2.12 16.79 -34.17
C GLY A 480 1.90 15.29 -33.93
N GLY A 481 0.88 14.95 -33.19
CA GLY A 481 0.17 13.64 -33.14
C GLY A 481 1.07 12.43 -32.87
N GLY A 482 1.44 11.74 -33.90
CA GLY A 482 1.96 10.40 -33.87
C GLY A 482 3.27 10.13 -33.16
N ARG A 483 4.24 11.03 -33.20
CA ARG A 483 5.52 10.85 -32.50
C ARG A 483 5.46 11.21 -31.02
N ASN A 484 4.44 11.92 -30.61
CA ASN A 484 4.26 12.43 -29.25
C ASN A 484 3.07 11.77 -28.57
N ALA A 485 2.90 10.48 -28.77
CA ALA A 485 1.96 9.68 -27.99
C ALA A 485 2.56 9.29 -26.65
N ALA A 486 1.72 9.35 -25.62
CA ALA A 486 2.07 8.89 -24.29
C ALA A 486 2.43 7.41 -24.29
N GLY A 487 3.50 7.06 -23.63
CA GLY A 487 3.94 5.69 -23.47
C GLY A 487 4.27 5.35 -22.01
N VAL A 488 4.19 4.08 -21.67
CA VAL A 488 4.51 3.57 -20.34
C VAL A 488 5.27 2.27 -20.41
N SER A 489 6.06 2.02 -19.36
CA SER A 489 6.55 0.70 -18.99
C SER A 489 6.14 0.44 -17.54
N CYS A 490 5.56 -0.72 -17.27
CA CYS A 490 5.06 -1.12 -15.96
C CYS A 490 5.93 -2.22 -15.34
N SER A 491 5.93 -2.30 -14.00
CA SER A 491 6.65 -3.31 -13.20
C SER A 491 5.79 -3.79 -12.06
N GLU A 492 5.94 -5.04 -11.66
CA GLU A 492 5.24 -5.62 -10.51
C GLU A 492 5.77 -5.09 -9.17
N THR A 493 7.00 -4.57 -9.16
CA THR A 493 7.68 -4.04 -7.97
C THR A 493 8.20 -2.63 -8.22
N ALA A 494 8.30 -1.83 -7.17
CA ALA A 494 8.85 -0.48 -7.20
C ALA A 494 9.66 -0.19 -5.91
N PRO A 495 10.64 0.73 -5.94
CA PRO A 495 11.25 1.28 -4.73
C PRO A 495 10.26 2.15 -3.97
N ASP A 496 10.57 2.43 -2.72
CA ASP A 496 9.82 3.32 -1.83
C ASP A 496 10.79 4.04 -0.91
N LEU A 497 11.05 5.32 -1.17
CA LEU A 497 12.03 6.09 -0.40
C LEU A 497 11.37 6.80 0.77
N VAL A 498 11.97 6.65 1.94
CA VAL A 498 11.46 7.25 3.17
C VAL A 498 12.60 7.88 3.97
N LEU A 499 12.42 9.13 4.40
CA LEU A 499 13.40 9.83 5.23
C LEU A 499 13.23 9.48 6.72
N SER A 500 14.33 9.33 7.44
CA SER A 500 14.34 9.17 8.90
C SER A 500 14.20 10.53 9.61
N PRO A 501 13.05 10.83 10.24
CA PRO A 501 12.87 12.10 10.97
C PRO A 501 13.80 12.24 12.16
N GLN A 502 14.06 11.13 12.86
CA GLN A 502 14.90 11.12 14.07
C GLN A 502 16.34 11.55 13.79
N VAL A 503 16.92 11.11 12.65
CA VAL A 503 18.29 11.48 12.28
C VAL A 503 18.39 12.99 12.06
N VAL A 504 17.41 13.61 11.43
CA VAL A 504 17.37 15.06 11.24
C VAL A 504 17.26 15.80 12.57
N GLU A 505 16.35 15.39 13.47
CA GLU A 505 16.19 16.02 14.79
C GLU A 505 17.46 15.96 15.62
N GLN A 506 18.11 14.79 15.64
CA GLN A 506 19.26 14.52 16.51
C GLN A 506 20.56 15.16 16.01
N THR A 507 20.69 15.40 14.72
CA THR A 507 21.94 15.86 14.11
C THR A 507 21.94 17.34 13.74
N THR A 508 20.82 18.03 13.93
CA THR A 508 20.67 19.46 13.59
C THR A 508 21.52 20.35 14.50
N TYR A 509 22.33 21.22 13.90
CA TYR A 509 23.09 22.26 14.60
C TYR A 509 23.38 23.46 13.69
N MET A 510 23.93 24.53 14.26
CA MET A 510 24.41 25.69 13.51
C MET A 510 25.93 25.72 13.47
N GLU A 511 26.46 26.17 12.33
CA GLU A 511 27.88 26.44 12.14
C GLU A 511 28.08 27.79 11.46
N ASP A 512 28.97 28.63 12.05
CA ASP A 512 29.44 29.82 11.34
C ASP A 512 30.75 29.48 10.63
N ARG A 513 30.75 29.49 9.30
CA ARG A 513 31.88 29.12 8.46
C ARG A 513 32.39 30.28 7.61
N PRO A 514 33.73 30.53 7.53
CA PRO A 514 34.25 31.62 6.76
C PRO A 514 34.14 31.33 5.24
N MET A 515 33.89 32.36 4.43
CA MET A 515 33.65 32.25 3.00
C MET A 515 34.81 31.56 2.25
N PHE A 516 36.06 31.75 2.67
CA PHE A 516 37.19 31.09 2.01
C PHE A 516 37.22 29.57 2.14
N MET A 517 36.48 29.01 3.10
CA MET A 517 36.26 27.56 3.27
C MET A 517 35.04 27.03 2.51
N LEU A 518 34.31 27.91 1.84
CA LEU A 518 33.04 27.57 1.17
C LEU A 518 33.18 27.75 -0.36
N GLN A 519 34.38 27.60 -0.93
CA GLN A 519 34.62 27.80 -2.36
C GLN A 519 33.78 26.82 -3.22
N CYS A 520 33.79 25.52 -2.89
CA CYS A 520 32.96 24.53 -3.58
C CYS A 520 31.50 24.87 -3.48
N ALA A 521 31.01 25.20 -2.27
CA ALA A 521 29.62 25.55 -2.04
C ALA A 521 29.19 26.83 -2.81
N TYR A 522 30.09 27.76 -2.99
CA TYR A 522 29.84 28.96 -3.77
C TYR A 522 29.72 28.65 -5.27
N GLU A 523 30.61 27.81 -5.80
CA GLU A 523 30.62 27.37 -7.20
C GLU A 523 29.38 26.52 -7.52
N GLU A 524 28.91 25.73 -6.57
CA GLU A 524 27.70 24.88 -6.69
C GLU A 524 26.38 25.63 -6.39
N ASN A 525 26.43 26.92 -6.08
CA ASN A 525 25.26 27.72 -5.68
C ASN A 525 24.52 27.21 -4.44
N CYS A 526 25.24 26.57 -3.51
CA CYS A 526 24.69 26.07 -2.25
C CYS A 526 24.58 27.14 -1.15
N LEU A 527 24.83 28.40 -1.46
CA LEU A 527 24.74 29.53 -0.54
C LEU A 527 23.65 30.51 -0.99
N SER A 528 23.12 31.28 -0.04
CA SER A 528 22.17 32.34 -0.32
C SER A 528 22.74 33.34 -1.34
N THR A 529 21.86 33.95 -2.14
CA THR A 529 22.23 34.93 -3.20
C THR A 529 23.01 36.13 -2.68
N THR A 530 22.94 36.44 -1.40
CA THR A 530 23.74 37.50 -0.76
C THR A 530 25.23 37.15 -0.66
N SER A 531 25.59 35.86 -0.77
CA SER A 531 26.97 35.39 -0.73
C SER A 531 27.85 36.03 -1.84
N SER A 532 27.30 36.32 -3.01
CA SER A 532 28.00 36.93 -4.14
C SER A 532 28.53 38.35 -3.85
N LYS A 533 27.98 39.02 -2.83
CA LYS A 533 28.36 40.38 -2.39
C LYS A 533 29.19 40.38 -1.10
N THR A 534 29.52 39.19 -0.59
CA THR A 534 30.13 39.02 0.74
C THR A 534 31.65 38.93 0.60
N PRO A 535 32.45 39.68 1.39
CA PRO A 535 33.88 39.59 1.40
C PRO A 535 34.40 38.20 1.82
N ALA A 536 35.54 37.77 1.28
CA ALA A 536 36.12 36.46 1.54
C ALA A 536 36.40 36.17 3.04
N ASN A 537 36.59 37.17 3.85
CA ASN A 537 36.85 37.05 5.29
C ASN A 537 35.57 37.07 6.15
N SER A 538 34.42 37.14 5.55
CA SER A 538 33.12 37.10 6.24
C SER A 538 32.69 35.68 6.49
N TYR A 539 31.71 35.51 7.41
CA TYR A 539 31.17 34.20 7.79
C TYR A 539 29.76 34.04 7.21
N ARG A 540 29.44 32.79 6.88
CA ARG A 540 28.07 32.36 6.59
C ARG A 540 27.57 31.48 7.73
N ARG A 541 26.32 31.68 8.13
CA ARG A 541 25.65 30.88 9.14
C ARG A 541 24.84 29.77 8.50
N LEU A 542 25.25 28.54 8.76
CA LEU A 542 24.71 27.35 8.12
C LEU A 542 23.88 26.55 9.11
N LEU A 543 22.65 26.22 8.76
CA LEU A 543 21.84 25.22 9.43
C LEU A 543 22.22 23.85 8.84
N ARG A 544 22.93 23.05 9.63
CA ARG A 544 23.42 21.74 9.23
C ARG A 544 22.61 20.61 9.86
N PHE A 545 22.43 19.53 9.11
CA PHE A 545 21.72 18.32 9.52
C PHE A 545 22.15 17.14 8.67
N SER A 546 22.02 15.92 9.19
CA SER A 546 22.14 14.69 8.40
C SER A 546 20.78 14.28 7.89
N SER A 547 20.73 13.73 6.67
CA SER A 547 19.54 13.07 6.12
C SER A 547 19.86 11.61 5.85
N GLN A 548 18.98 10.72 6.27
CA GLN A 548 19.08 9.28 6.04
C GLN A 548 17.84 8.81 5.31
N ILE A 549 18.02 8.26 4.11
CA ILE A 549 16.96 7.92 3.17
C ILE A 549 16.95 6.41 2.96
N HIS A 550 15.90 5.76 3.42
CA HIS A 550 15.68 4.32 3.38
C HIS A 550 14.93 3.92 2.10
N ASN A 551 15.23 2.77 1.55
CA ASN A 551 14.41 2.13 0.53
C ASN A 551 13.60 0.98 1.15
N ASN A 552 12.35 1.28 1.50
CA ASN A 552 11.40 0.33 2.09
C ASN A 552 10.50 -0.35 1.04
N GLY A 553 10.83 -0.20 -0.24
CA GLY A 553 10.09 -0.77 -1.36
C GLY A 553 10.35 -2.26 -1.61
N GLN A 554 10.01 -2.69 -2.81
CA GLN A 554 10.18 -4.08 -3.26
C GLN A 554 11.22 -4.23 -4.37
N SER A 555 11.82 -3.13 -4.82
CA SER A 555 12.93 -3.12 -5.78
C SER A 555 13.93 -2.02 -5.45
N ASP A 556 15.15 -2.17 -5.96
CA ASP A 556 16.19 -1.19 -5.75
C ASP A 556 15.85 0.15 -6.37
N PHE A 557 16.16 1.24 -5.68
CA PHE A 557 16.11 2.57 -6.26
C PHE A 557 17.39 2.81 -7.08
N ARG A 558 17.22 3.09 -8.36
CA ARG A 558 18.36 3.31 -9.28
C ARG A 558 18.15 4.58 -10.10
N PRO A 559 19.21 5.40 -10.29
CA PRO A 559 19.15 6.55 -11.16
C PRO A 559 18.78 6.13 -12.59
N LYS A 560 17.99 6.96 -13.28
CA LYS A 560 17.64 6.74 -14.70
C LYS A 560 18.82 6.89 -15.63
N ALA A 561 19.71 7.82 -15.30
CA ALA A 561 20.89 8.12 -16.08
C ALA A 561 21.85 6.94 -16.06
N GLY A 562 22.21 6.41 -17.23
CA GLY A 562 23.22 5.37 -17.35
C GLY A 562 24.60 5.85 -16.90
N ARG A 563 25.43 4.93 -16.42
CA ARG A 563 26.78 5.19 -15.88
C ARG A 563 27.66 6.10 -16.78
N HIS A 564 27.49 6.01 -18.08
CA HIS A 564 28.24 6.82 -19.06
C HIS A 564 27.84 8.30 -19.06
N SER A 565 26.73 8.68 -18.47
CA SER A 565 26.26 10.07 -18.37
C SER A 565 26.45 10.66 -16.96
N TRP A 566 27.03 9.92 -16.04
CA TRP A 566 27.34 10.44 -14.71
C TRP A 566 28.44 11.49 -14.78
N VAL A 567 28.32 12.52 -13.95
CA VAL A 567 29.22 13.67 -13.96
C VAL A 567 30.23 13.54 -12.82
N TRP A 568 31.50 13.70 -13.13
CA TRP A 568 32.56 13.77 -12.12
C TRP A 568 32.41 15.05 -11.29
N HIS A 569 32.44 14.91 -9.98
CA HIS A 569 32.32 16.01 -9.03
C HIS A 569 33.68 16.30 -8.39
N ASP A 570 34.30 17.44 -8.75
CA ASP A 570 35.68 17.76 -8.35
C ASP A 570 35.85 17.98 -6.86
N CYS A 571 34.82 18.53 -6.17
CA CYS A 571 34.85 18.77 -4.72
C CYS A 571 34.71 17.47 -3.93
N HIS A 572 33.90 16.54 -4.40
CA HIS A 572 33.66 15.27 -3.69
C HIS A 572 34.52 14.12 -4.17
N ARG A 573 35.16 14.27 -5.34
CA ARG A 573 36.07 13.30 -5.97
C ARG A 573 35.41 11.93 -6.25
N HIS A 574 34.17 11.97 -6.66
CA HIS A 574 33.42 10.82 -7.17
C HIS A 574 32.39 11.24 -8.21
N TYR A 575 31.75 10.27 -8.86
CA TYR A 575 30.72 10.53 -9.86
C TYR A 575 29.35 10.71 -9.21
N HIS A 576 28.59 11.69 -9.70
CA HIS A 576 27.20 11.93 -9.34
C HIS A 576 26.27 11.46 -10.45
N SER A 577 25.19 10.77 -10.06
CA SER A 577 24.23 10.13 -10.97
C SER A 577 22.90 10.85 -11.06
N MET A 578 22.57 11.71 -10.09
CA MET A 578 21.33 12.51 -10.06
C MET A 578 21.64 13.98 -9.82
N GLU A 579 20.97 14.86 -10.58
CA GLU A 579 21.10 16.31 -10.39
C GLU A 579 20.28 16.77 -9.18
N VAL A 580 19.08 16.25 -9.00
CA VAL A 580 18.19 16.60 -7.88
C VAL A 580 17.64 15.33 -7.25
N PHE A 581 18.16 14.98 -6.07
CA PHE A 581 17.67 13.83 -5.29
C PHE A 581 16.89 14.28 -4.07
N THR A 582 17.38 15.33 -3.37
CA THR A 582 16.68 15.94 -2.23
C THR A 582 16.62 17.46 -2.38
N HIS A 583 15.55 18.05 -1.86
CA HIS A 583 15.37 19.49 -1.78
C HIS A 583 15.02 19.89 -0.34
N TYR A 584 15.65 20.97 0.15
CA TYR A 584 15.48 21.45 1.53
C TYR A 584 14.91 22.86 1.54
N ASP A 585 13.86 23.10 2.30
CA ASP A 585 13.28 24.43 2.46
C ASP A 585 13.13 24.80 3.93
N LEU A 586 13.33 26.09 4.23
CA LEU A 586 12.88 26.71 5.46
C LEU A 586 11.72 27.63 5.13
N LEU A 587 10.56 27.35 5.72
CA LEU A 587 9.31 28.08 5.49
C LEU A 587 8.92 28.88 6.74
N SER A 588 8.33 30.02 6.55
CA SER A 588 7.58 30.71 7.64
C SER A 588 6.32 29.91 7.99
N LEU A 589 5.71 30.18 9.14
CA LEU A 589 4.49 29.48 9.59
C LEU A 589 3.30 29.63 8.66
N ASN A 590 3.31 30.61 7.79
CA ASN A 590 2.28 30.80 6.73
C ASN A 590 2.63 30.06 5.42
N GLY A 591 3.69 29.25 5.39
CA GLY A 591 4.10 28.48 4.23
C GLY A 591 4.98 29.23 3.22
N THR A 592 5.34 30.49 3.47
CA THR A 592 6.23 31.23 2.56
C THR A 592 7.68 30.77 2.73
N LYS A 593 8.36 30.42 1.63
CA LYS A 593 9.77 30.08 1.62
C LYS A 593 10.61 31.29 2.04
N VAL A 594 11.47 31.10 3.03
CA VAL A 594 12.39 32.12 3.58
C VAL A 594 13.85 31.80 3.31
N ALA A 595 14.18 30.52 3.18
CA ALA A 595 15.49 30.03 2.74
C ALA A 595 15.34 28.66 2.10
N GLU A 596 16.32 28.28 1.28
CA GLU A 596 16.41 26.96 0.69
C GLU A 596 17.83 26.44 0.74
N GLY A 597 17.98 25.13 0.87
CA GLY A 597 19.24 24.44 0.65
C GLY A 597 19.27 23.90 -0.76
N HIS A 598 20.35 24.13 -1.46
CA HIS A 598 20.54 23.69 -2.82
C HIS A 598 21.77 22.82 -2.93
N LYS A 599 21.59 21.50 -2.98
CA LYS A 599 22.65 20.56 -3.31
C LYS A 599 22.54 20.23 -4.80
N ALA A 600 23.59 20.59 -5.55
CA ALA A 600 23.55 20.63 -7.00
C ALA A 600 23.55 19.24 -7.67
N SER A 601 24.02 18.19 -6.98
CA SER A 601 24.02 16.83 -7.50
C SER A 601 24.32 15.81 -6.43
N PHE A 602 23.98 14.54 -6.69
CA PHE A 602 24.02 13.46 -5.73
C PHE A 602 24.67 12.19 -6.29
N CYS A 603 25.40 11.50 -5.44
CA CYS A 603 25.76 10.11 -5.60
C CYS A 603 24.90 9.26 -4.66
N LEU A 604 24.48 8.09 -5.09
CA LEU A 604 23.64 7.17 -4.33
C LEU A 604 24.42 5.93 -3.94
N GLU A 605 24.42 5.59 -2.64
CA GLU A 605 25.11 4.41 -2.13
C GLU A 605 24.38 3.76 -0.96
N ASP A 606 24.66 2.49 -0.71
CA ASP A 606 24.24 1.80 0.50
C ASP A 606 25.17 2.16 1.65
N THR A 607 24.88 3.24 2.37
CA THR A 607 25.70 3.62 3.56
C THR A 607 25.64 2.53 4.59
N ASP A 608 24.44 1.99 4.87
CA ASP A 608 24.24 0.82 5.72
C ASP A 608 22.93 0.09 5.35
N CYS A 609 22.71 -1.10 5.92
CA CYS A 609 21.57 -1.96 5.62
C CYS A 609 21.02 -2.63 6.86
N GLU A 610 19.81 -3.15 6.75
CA GLU A 610 19.24 -4.07 7.74
C GLU A 610 20.09 -5.34 7.88
N GLU A 611 19.99 -5.99 9.04
CA GLU A 611 20.75 -7.21 9.32
C GLU A 611 20.45 -8.30 8.30
N GLY A 612 21.49 -8.81 7.64
CA GLY A 612 21.41 -9.85 6.63
C GLY A 612 21.26 -9.36 5.18
N ILE A 613 21.21 -8.06 4.95
CA ILE A 613 21.18 -7.47 3.61
C ILE A 613 22.60 -7.02 3.20
N GLU A 614 23.04 -7.43 2.02
CA GLU A 614 24.34 -7.06 1.48
C GLU A 614 24.25 -5.73 0.72
N LYS A 615 25.22 -4.82 1.00
CA LYS A 615 25.41 -3.58 0.25
C LYS A 615 25.80 -3.90 -1.19
N ARG A 616 25.14 -3.27 -2.15
CA ARG A 616 25.38 -3.46 -3.58
C ARG A 616 25.85 -2.21 -4.32
N TYR A 617 25.58 -1.04 -3.74
CA TYR A 617 25.83 0.25 -4.38
C TYR A 617 26.84 1.04 -3.60
N GLU A 618 27.79 1.65 -4.33
CA GLU A 618 28.86 2.49 -3.77
C GLU A 618 29.23 3.65 -4.71
N CYS A 619 29.53 4.80 -4.13
CA CYS A 619 30.02 5.99 -4.84
C CYS A 619 31.50 5.89 -5.20
N ALA A 620 32.27 5.17 -4.41
CA ALA A 620 33.70 5.00 -4.57
C ALA A 620 34.05 4.20 -5.83
N ASN A 621 35.25 4.44 -6.38
CA ASN A 621 35.81 3.63 -7.47
C ASN A 621 34.96 3.51 -8.74
N PHE A 622 34.11 4.48 -9.01
CA PHE A 622 33.13 4.42 -10.10
C PHE A 622 32.21 3.19 -9.97
N GLY A 623 31.77 2.93 -8.74
CA GLY A 623 30.84 1.85 -8.42
C GLY A 623 29.46 2.05 -9.03
N GLU A 624 28.63 1.02 -8.99
CA GLU A 624 27.21 1.15 -9.34
C GLU A 624 26.48 1.98 -8.27
N GLN A 625 25.60 2.87 -8.68
CA GLN A 625 24.85 3.75 -7.79
C GLN A 625 23.38 3.36 -7.67
N GLY A 626 22.86 3.47 -6.46
CA GLY A 626 21.48 3.12 -6.11
C GLY A 626 21.30 2.98 -4.62
N ILE A 627 20.11 2.58 -4.21
CA ILE A 627 19.77 2.19 -2.82
C ILE A 627 19.07 0.84 -2.86
N THR A 628 19.70 -0.17 -2.29
CA THR A 628 19.17 -1.53 -2.18
C THR A 628 17.92 -1.56 -1.29
N VAL A 629 16.97 -2.44 -1.57
CA VAL A 629 15.84 -2.71 -0.67
C VAL A 629 16.34 -3.08 0.73
N GLY A 630 15.84 -2.40 1.77
CA GLY A 630 16.27 -2.59 3.15
C GLY A 630 17.62 -1.95 3.50
N CYS A 631 18.16 -1.13 2.61
CA CYS A 631 19.35 -0.30 2.86
C CYS A 631 18.97 1.19 2.88
N TRP A 632 19.90 2.01 3.31
CA TRP A 632 19.73 3.46 3.31
C TRP A 632 21.00 4.20 2.91
N ASP A 633 20.78 5.37 2.33
CA ASP A 633 21.82 6.34 2.03
C ASP A 633 21.83 7.46 3.08
N THR A 634 23.01 7.82 3.58
CA THR A 634 23.16 8.83 4.64
C THR A 634 24.05 10.00 4.18
N TYR A 635 23.42 11.14 3.98
CA TYR A 635 24.11 12.41 3.74
C TYR A 635 24.41 13.07 5.07
N ARG A 636 25.65 12.98 5.50
CA ARG A 636 26.08 13.46 6.81
C ARG A 636 26.12 14.98 6.86
N HIS A 637 25.86 15.52 8.04
CA HIS A 637 25.86 16.96 8.35
C HIS A 637 27.20 17.67 8.07
N ASP A 638 28.32 16.94 7.94
CA ASP A 638 29.67 17.47 7.72
C ASP A 638 30.07 17.55 6.25
N ILE A 639 29.27 17.02 5.31
CA ILE A 639 29.54 17.15 3.88
C ILE A 639 29.12 18.51 3.32
N ASP A 640 29.76 18.92 2.22
CA ASP A 640 29.45 20.17 1.55
C ASP A 640 28.02 20.17 0.97
N CYS A 641 27.41 21.35 1.04
CA CYS A 641 26.03 21.59 0.61
C CYS A 641 24.93 20.83 1.37
N GLN A 642 25.25 20.10 2.47
CA GLN A 642 24.28 19.49 3.36
C GLN A 642 23.88 20.49 4.45
N TRP A 643 23.27 21.61 4.03
CA TRP A 643 22.82 22.72 4.89
C TRP A 643 21.81 23.63 4.24
N ILE A 644 21.22 24.52 5.02
CA ILE A 644 20.55 25.74 4.57
C ILE A 644 21.36 26.96 5.06
N ASP A 645 21.69 27.88 4.18
CA ASP A 645 22.31 29.16 4.56
C ASP A 645 21.26 30.08 5.16
N ILE A 646 21.37 30.28 6.48
CA ILE A 646 20.44 31.06 7.29
C ILE A 646 21.02 32.43 7.74
N THR A 647 22.09 32.89 7.08
CA THR A 647 22.77 34.13 7.44
C THR A 647 21.81 35.34 7.45
N ASP A 648 20.88 35.35 6.51
CA ASP A 648 19.94 36.47 6.31
C ASP A 648 18.59 36.25 7.03
N ILE A 649 18.46 35.16 7.81
CA ILE A 649 17.22 34.78 8.46
C ILE A 649 17.12 35.41 9.86
N LYS A 650 15.96 35.97 10.20
CA LYS A 650 15.69 36.55 11.51
C LYS A 650 15.34 35.44 12.53
N PRO A 651 15.57 35.71 13.82
CA PRO A 651 15.03 34.81 14.87
C PRO A 651 13.52 34.65 14.76
N GLY A 652 13.03 33.43 14.93
CA GLY A 652 11.60 33.10 14.80
C GLY A 652 11.32 31.62 14.82
N ASP A 653 10.03 31.28 14.65
CA ASP A 653 9.56 29.92 14.46
C ASP A 653 9.30 29.67 12.97
N TYR A 654 9.76 28.52 12.49
CA TYR A 654 9.76 28.13 11.09
C TYR A 654 9.30 26.68 10.92
N ILE A 655 9.03 26.30 9.68
CA ILE A 655 8.83 24.92 9.22
C ILE A 655 10.05 24.57 8.37
N PHE A 656 10.79 23.55 8.77
CA PHE A 656 11.80 22.92 7.93
C PHE A 656 11.15 21.78 7.16
N GLN A 657 11.41 21.67 5.86
CA GLN A 657 10.93 20.53 5.06
C GLN A 657 12.02 19.97 4.17
N VAL A 658 11.94 18.67 3.95
CA VAL A 658 12.78 17.92 3.02
C VAL A 658 11.86 17.18 2.05
N PHE A 659 12.16 17.27 0.76
CA PHE A 659 11.47 16.51 -0.27
C PHE A 659 12.46 15.64 -1.02
N ILE A 660 12.22 14.33 -1.05
CA ILE A 660 13.02 13.34 -1.78
C ILE A 660 12.43 13.14 -3.17
N ASN A 661 13.28 12.95 -4.18
CA ASN A 661 12.89 12.71 -5.57
C ASN A 661 11.82 13.73 -6.07
N PRO A 662 12.04 15.03 -5.87
CA PRO A 662 11.00 16.06 -6.07
C PRO A 662 10.55 16.20 -7.53
N ASN A 663 11.35 15.73 -8.48
CA ASN A 663 11.04 15.72 -9.90
C ASN A 663 10.36 14.42 -10.35
N TYR A 664 10.09 13.49 -9.42
CA TYR A 664 9.57 12.15 -9.74
C TYR A 664 10.39 11.46 -10.85
N GLU A 665 11.68 11.68 -10.85
CA GLU A 665 12.59 11.19 -11.90
C GLU A 665 12.65 9.66 -11.88
N VAL A 666 12.77 9.06 -10.70
CA VAL A 666 12.68 7.62 -10.51
C VAL A 666 11.28 7.27 -10.01
N PRO A 667 10.56 6.37 -10.68
CA PRO A 667 9.26 5.92 -10.21
C PRO A 667 9.35 5.16 -8.90
N GLU A 668 8.41 5.44 -7.98
CA GLU A 668 8.28 4.83 -6.67
C GLU A 668 6.87 4.27 -6.45
N SER A 669 6.70 3.40 -5.46
CA SER A 669 5.39 2.86 -5.11
C SER A 669 4.50 3.89 -4.39
N ASP A 670 5.11 4.79 -3.62
CA ASP A 670 4.45 5.90 -2.91
C ASP A 670 5.34 7.15 -2.91
N TYR A 671 4.76 8.30 -3.24
CA TYR A 671 5.44 9.60 -3.15
C TYR A 671 4.93 10.45 -1.98
N SER A 672 3.90 10.02 -1.28
CA SER A 672 3.33 10.82 -0.18
C SER A 672 4.20 10.80 1.08
N ASN A 673 5.11 9.84 1.19
CA ASN A 673 6.11 9.72 2.25
C ASN A 673 7.47 10.35 1.89
N ASN A 674 7.63 10.85 0.67
CA ASN A 674 8.82 11.56 0.20
C ASN A 674 8.99 12.94 0.82
N LEU A 675 7.98 13.46 1.49
CA LEU A 675 8.00 14.75 2.16
C LEU A 675 8.09 14.57 3.68
N MET A 676 9.10 15.19 4.28
CA MET A 676 9.22 15.30 5.74
C MET A 676 9.10 16.76 6.16
N LYS A 677 8.43 17.03 7.29
CA LYS A 677 8.33 18.35 7.90
C LYS A 677 8.72 18.31 9.37
N CYS A 678 9.44 19.34 9.81
CA CYS A 678 9.78 19.58 11.21
C CYS A 678 9.35 20.99 11.62
N ARG A 679 9.04 21.17 12.91
CA ARG A 679 9.06 22.50 13.51
C ARG A 679 10.49 22.92 13.79
N CYS A 680 10.81 24.15 13.45
CA CYS A 680 12.15 24.70 13.61
C CYS A 680 12.07 26.02 14.38
N ARG A 681 12.80 26.13 15.48
CA ARG A 681 12.91 27.38 16.27
C ARG A 681 14.32 27.89 16.22
N TYR A 682 14.49 29.13 15.80
CA TYR A 682 15.75 29.85 15.74
C TYR A 682 15.69 31.11 16.62
N ASP A 683 16.59 31.25 17.60
CA ASP A 683 16.64 32.41 18.53
C ASP A 683 17.73 33.44 18.18
N GLY A 684 18.47 33.21 17.09
CA GLY A 684 19.61 34.02 16.68
C GLY A 684 20.96 33.44 17.11
N HIS A 685 20.98 32.54 18.09
CA HIS A 685 22.20 31.89 18.64
C HIS A 685 22.12 30.36 18.59
N ARG A 686 20.94 29.81 18.66
CA ARG A 686 20.67 28.38 18.65
C ARG A 686 19.51 28.05 17.74
N ILE A 687 19.50 26.82 17.29
CA ILE A 687 18.42 26.27 16.48
C ILE A 687 17.98 24.92 17.04
N TRP A 688 16.69 24.67 17.04
CA TRP A 688 16.09 23.40 17.45
C TRP A 688 15.16 22.92 16.36
N MET A 689 15.26 21.63 16.03
CA MET A 689 14.26 20.90 15.27
C MET A 689 13.52 19.93 16.18
N TYR A 690 12.21 19.85 15.97
CA TYR A 690 11.35 18.99 16.79
C TYR A 690 10.05 18.69 16.04
N SER A 691 9.36 17.62 16.47
CA SER A 691 8.13 17.14 15.83
C SER A 691 8.31 16.87 14.35
N CYS A 692 9.41 16.24 13.97
CA CYS A 692 9.64 15.81 12.59
C CYS A 692 8.78 14.59 12.27
N HIS A 693 8.13 14.59 11.11
CA HIS A 693 7.31 13.48 10.65
C HIS A 693 7.23 13.45 9.12
N ASN A 694 7.02 12.28 8.57
CA ASN A 694 6.80 12.07 7.15
C ASN A 694 5.32 12.32 6.79
N GLY A 695 5.10 12.96 5.63
CA GLY A 695 3.77 13.26 5.13
C GLY A 695 3.29 14.70 5.37
N GLY A 696 2.21 15.09 4.68
CA GLY A 696 1.76 16.46 4.49
C GLY A 696 0.97 17.15 5.61
N SER A 697 1.04 16.75 6.89
CA SER A 697 0.01 17.12 7.89
C SER A 697 0.28 18.33 8.80
N LEU A 698 1.25 19.22 8.51
CA LEU A 698 1.42 20.45 9.33
C LEU A 698 0.51 21.61 8.94
N SER A 699 -0.15 21.59 7.81
CA SER A 699 -1.33 22.42 7.49
C SER A 699 -1.95 21.97 6.16
N THR A 700 -3.27 21.90 6.10
CA THR A 700 -4.06 21.70 4.87
C THR A 700 -3.93 22.85 3.86
N GLU A 701 -3.27 23.96 4.23
CA GLU A 701 -3.07 25.12 3.38
C GLU A 701 -1.82 25.04 2.50
N THR A 702 -0.85 24.19 2.84
CA THR A 702 0.40 24.02 2.06
C THR A 702 0.27 23.03 0.90
N GLU A 703 -0.70 22.12 0.93
CA GLU A 703 -0.97 21.22 -0.22
C GLU A 703 -1.52 22.00 -1.44
N GLU A 704 -2.17 23.13 -1.24
CA GLU A 704 -2.64 24.00 -2.33
C GLU A 704 -1.50 24.78 -3.03
N SER A 705 -0.33 24.87 -2.42
CA SER A 705 0.84 25.58 -2.98
C SER A 705 1.70 24.69 -3.91
N PHE A 706 1.52 23.38 -3.90
CA PHE A 706 2.30 22.42 -4.69
C PHE A 706 2.11 22.50 -6.22
N PRO A 707 0.94 22.87 -6.78
CA PRO A 707 0.81 23.09 -8.22
C PRO A 707 1.70 24.23 -8.76
N GLY A 708 2.13 25.13 -7.88
CA GLY A 708 2.99 26.26 -8.26
C GLY A 708 4.47 25.91 -8.44
N LEU A 709 4.97 24.89 -7.73
CA LEU A 709 6.36 24.44 -7.85
C LEU A 709 6.62 23.64 -9.14
N LEU A 710 5.64 22.93 -9.65
CA LEU A 710 5.72 22.23 -10.93
C LEU A 710 5.73 23.17 -12.14
N ASN A 711 5.37 24.45 -11.99
CA ASN A 711 5.34 25.45 -13.07
C ASN A 711 6.62 26.28 -13.20
N ASN A 712 7.58 26.15 -12.27
CA ASN A 712 8.88 26.80 -12.39
C ASN A 712 9.90 25.90 -13.12
N GLN A 713 9.51 25.35 -14.26
CA GLN A 713 10.52 25.01 -15.27
C GLN A 713 11.15 26.32 -15.74
N VAL A 714 12.36 26.55 -15.30
CA VAL A 714 13.23 27.61 -15.82
C VAL A 714 13.29 27.45 -17.34
N THR A 715 12.65 28.35 -18.05
CA THR A 715 12.90 28.53 -19.47
C THR A 715 14.32 29.04 -19.61
N HIS A 716 15.27 28.13 -19.83
CA HIS A 716 16.56 28.53 -20.37
C HIS A 716 16.35 29.12 -21.78
N ARG A 717 16.59 30.40 -21.88
CA ARG A 717 16.90 31.06 -23.16
C ARG A 717 18.33 30.76 -23.53
#